data_f7d165430518cfcd1f1578b48b0f4e7c
#
_entry.id   f7d165430518cfcd1f1578b48b0f4e7c
#
_cell.length_a   1.000
_cell.length_b   1.000
_cell.length_c   1.000
_cell.angle_alpha   90.00
_cell.angle_beta   90.00
_cell.angle_gamma   90.00
#
_symmetry.space_group_name_H-M   'P 1'
#
loop_
_entity.id
_entity.type
_entity.pdbx_description
1 polymer ?
#
loop_
_entity_poly.entity_id
_entity_poly.type
_entity_poly.pdbx_seq_one_letter_code
_entity_poly.pdbx_strand_id
1 'polypeptide(L)'
;MRKYFGMAAVLLAAQILYSCSNDILGYGEEVSKGQIVARIAQPATTRTAMGNAVDGSNAVGIVWTDGDEIGVFDASGTSQKCYAKVGQGTAATATFAASGTTAFDKPVYAYYPYNEANASNDVHSLVGNLPSEQNMDDGALHGDYKIGSANTPTGEGGYEFEFKHLFSMARITIDATDTPLKGETLKSITMSVSRGEAGVPIAGNFTFDAQTGSWKQTDEGKNSITLTWDTNSPSLEQAFTCYMSLFPVIHSGDLFTITVSTENYKAEFTANSLTNFSAEQIYTFPVTLDKYETLKVYDDEGNPVEGRFTCATLNVDGLPDLPLVNEGGPGSDGTTAIGNIMNGIGYDFIAVSEDFAYHDELAGAMTNYNIGTYRGSVSLSGHNDTDGLCFFWKKDGITATGETMVAYNDAKGGLTEGANELIAKGFRHYEVTVAEGVIVDVYITHMNTYEGEGNTEESNEWVKAQLSQLRQLRDYVVAKAKENKRPAIIMGDTNMRYTRHQIVNNLIDPVTSDGLQIADPWVDLCRGGVYPTWNTKSLMIRSKYAGDVENDILCADDQRGEVVDKMWYINVPGAAIQLKAISCMNDVEHFAKSTEQVSFSGVTIEDINGNILDNQNVSYTKVNGYADHFPVVVSFKYTYNK
;
A
#
# COMPACT_ATOMS: atom_id res chain seq x y z
N MET A 1 -14.97 -7.05 22.46
CA MET A 1 -15.58 -5.69 22.47
C MET A 1 -14.69 -4.74 21.70
N ARG A 2 -15.18 -4.21 20.61
CA ARG A 2 -14.74 -3.13 19.73
C ARG A 2 -14.43 -3.61 18.32
N LYS A 3 -15.17 -3.17 17.49
CA LYS A 3 -15.98 -2.14 16.83
C LYS A 3 -15.51 -2.06 15.40
N TYR A 4 -16.37 -2.50 14.57
CA TYR A 4 -16.34 -2.47 13.13
C TYR A 4 -16.48 -1.05 12.60
N PHE A 5 -15.84 -0.76 11.46
CA PHE A 5 -16.23 0.35 10.60
C PHE A 5 -16.53 -0.20 9.20
N GLY A 6 -17.82 -0.40 8.98
CA GLY A 6 -18.36 -0.50 7.64
C GLY A 6 -18.38 0.85 6.96
N MET A 7 -18.02 0.91 5.69
CA MET A 7 -18.24 2.07 4.83
C MET A 7 -19.76 2.23 4.61
N ALA A 8 -20.37 3.14 5.35
CA ALA A 8 -21.68 3.67 5.03
C ALA A 8 -21.49 5.07 4.45
N ALA A 9 -21.88 5.26 3.20
CA ALA A 9 -22.07 6.57 2.62
C ALA A 9 -23.20 7.27 3.39
N VAL A 10 -22.86 8.21 4.24
CA VAL A 10 -23.83 9.08 4.91
C VAL A 10 -23.79 10.45 4.25
N LEU A 11 -24.86 10.75 3.52
CA LEU A 11 -25.24 12.13 3.26
C LEU A 11 -25.49 12.80 4.62
N LEU A 12 -24.60 13.69 5.03
CA LEU A 12 -24.86 14.53 6.19
C LEU A 12 -25.25 15.94 5.72
N ALA A 13 -26.49 16.26 5.98
CA ALA A 13 -27.02 17.61 5.85
C ALA A 13 -26.23 18.57 6.76
N ALA A 14 -25.85 19.70 6.20
CA ALA A 14 -25.18 20.77 6.90
C ALA A 14 -26.05 21.28 8.06
N GLN A 15 -25.63 21.06 9.29
CA GLN A 15 -26.01 21.91 10.41
C GLN A 15 -24.83 22.86 10.66
N ILE A 16 -25.09 24.11 10.29
CA ILE A 16 -24.26 25.26 10.65
C ILE A 16 -24.40 25.45 12.15
N LEU A 17 -23.43 24.95 12.91
CA LEU A 17 -23.21 25.45 14.26
C LEU A 17 -22.10 26.51 14.17
N TYR A 18 -22.51 27.76 14.20
CA TYR A 18 -21.63 28.86 14.57
C TYR A 18 -21.13 28.58 16.00
N SER A 19 -19.94 28.04 16.10
CA SER A 19 -19.13 28.14 17.30
C SER A 19 -18.21 29.33 17.09
N CYS A 20 -18.63 30.48 17.58
CA CYS A 20 -17.72 31.55 17.91
C CYS A 20 -16.86 31.05 19.06
N SER A 21 -15.72 30.46 18.78
CA SER A 21 -14.63 30.50 19.73
C SER A 21 -13.96 31.86 19.57
N ASN A 22 -14.35 32.79 20.45
CA ASN A 22 -13.47 33.89 20.81
C ASN A 22 -12.23 33.25 21.46
N ASP A 23 -11.22 32.89 20.68
CA ASP A 23 -9.87 32.81 21.18
C ASP A 23 -9.45 34.26 21.44
N ILE A 24 -9.75 34.69 22.65
CA ILE A 24 -9.19 35.87 23.25
C ILE A 24 -7.68 35.72 23.18
N LEU A 25 -7.05 36.56 22.37
CA LEU A 25 -5.62 36.81 22.41
C LEU A 25 -5.20 36.85 23.89
N GLY A 26 -4.24 35.97 24.26
CA GLY A 26 -3.66 36.06 25.59
C GLY A 26 -3.21 37.51 25.81
N TYR A 27 -3.84 38.18 26.73
CA TYR A 27 -3.47 39.52 27.15
C TYR A 27 -2.00 39.52 27.55
N GLY A 28 -1.10 40.17 26.78
CA GLY A 28 0.28 40.30 27.19
C GLY A 28 1.26 41.08 26.32
N GLU A 29 0.98 41.30 25.03
CA GLU A 29 1.84 42.16 24.23
C GLU A 29 1.02 43.27 23.59
N GLU A 30 1.23 44.52 24.06
CA GLU A 30 0.70 45.72 23.41
C GLU A 30 1.29 45.81 21.99
N VAL A 31 0.45 45.79 20.98
CA VAL A 31 0.86 45.94 19.56
C VAL A 31 1.35 47.37 19.37
N SER A 32 2.65 47.57 19.25
CA SER A 32 3.27 48.88 19.15
C SER A 32 3.01 49.53 17.79
N LYS A 33 3.09 50.85 17.73
CA LYS A 33 2.94 51.63 16.50
C LYS A 33 3.86 51.08 15.38
N GLY A 34 3.27 50.73 14.22
CA GLY A 34 4.00 50.23 13.08
C GLY A 34 4.17 48.71 13.03
N GLN A 35 3.66 47.97 14.00
CA GLN A 35 3.59 46.52 13.95
C GLN A 35 2.37 46.06 13.19
N ILE A 36 2.44 44.84 12.64
CA ILE A 36 1.36 44.15 11.90
C ILE A 36 0.97 42.91 12.68
N VAL A 37 -0.32 42.74 12.92
CA VAL A 37 -0.90 41.46 13.35
C VAL A 37 -1.36 40.73 12.09
N ALA A 38 -0.67 39.66 11.73
CA ALA A 38 -0.94 38.86 10.55
C ALA A 38 -1.72 37.60 10.93
N ARG A 39 -2.92 37.44 10.37
CA ARG A 39 -3.75 36.25 10.50
C ARG A 39 -3.79 35.51 9.17
N ILE A 40 -3.58 34.19 9.20
CA ILE A 40 -3.76 33.35 8.02
C ILE A 40 -5.23 32.96 7.90
N ALA A 41 -5.86 33.30 6.79
CA ALA A 41 -7.20 32.83 6.44
C ALA A 41 -7.13 31.31 6.21
N GLN A 42 -7.88 30.55 6.98
CA GLN A 42 -7.94 29.11 6.80
C GLN A 42 -8.77 28.78 5.56
N PRO A 43 -8.35 27.85 4.70
CA PRO A 43 -9.12 27.46 3.51
C PRO A 43 -10.53 26.96 3.89
N ALA A 44 -11.51 27.32 3.09
CA ALA A 44 -12.92 27.18 3.45
C ALA A 44 -13.47 25.74 3.58
N THR A 45 -12.73 24.71 3.14
CA THR A 45 -13.30 23.37 2.99
C THR A 45 -12.51 22.21 3.58
N THR A 46 -11.29 22.39 4.05
CA THR A 46 -10.59 21.32 4.76
C THR A 46 -9.62 21.91 5.78
N ARG A 47 -9.80 21.52 7.03
CA ARG A 47 -8.85 21.85 8.08
C ARG A 47 -7.56 21.06 7.81
N THR A 48 -6.55 21.73 7.38
CA THR A 48 -5.23 21.13 7.15
C THR A 48 -4.18 21.96 7.82
N ALA A 49 -3.28 21.27 8.39
CA ALA A 49 -2.23 21.87 9.12
C ALA A 49 -0.92 21.14 8.89
N MET A 50 0.18 21.83 9.05
CA MET A 50 1.45 21.31 9.52
C MET A 50 1.63 21.82 10.97
N GLY A 51 1.52 20.95 11.95
CA GLY A 51 1.61 21.21 13.37
C GLY A 51 1.04 20.02 14.14
N ASN A 52 1.31 19.90 15.42
CA ASN A 52 0.77 18.82 16.24
C ASN A 52 -0.76 18.85 16.19
N ALA A 53 -1.37 17.67 16.02
CA ALA A 53 -2.83 17.51 16.00
C ALA A 53 -3.43 18.22 17.22
N VAL A 54 -4.32 19.16 16.97
CA VAL A 54 -5.07 19.81 18.03
C VAL A 54 -6.31 18.98 18.30
N ASP A 55 -6.31 18.34 19.48
CA ASP A 55 -7.48 17.80 20.16
C ASP A 55 -8.33 16.80 19.33
N GLY A 56 -7.78 15.64 19.01
CA GLY A 56 -8.53 14.50 18.48
C GLY A 56 -9.09 14.66 17.06
N SER A 57 -8.83 15.77 16.39
CA SER A 57 -9.07 15.96 14.96
C SER A 57 -7.74 15.86 14.20
N ASN A 58 -7.69 15.08 13.14
CA ASN A 58 -6.52 15.01 12.23
C ASN A 58 -6.35 16.29 11.39
N ALA A 59 -6.68 17.45 11.94
CA ALA A 59 -6.62 18.72 11.27
C ALA A 59 -5.43 19.51 11.83
N VAL A 60 -4.47 19.80 11.00
CA VAL A 60 -3.28 20.59 11.25
C VAL A 60 -3.52 21.97 10.62
N GLY A 61 -3.49 23.13 11.30
CA GLY A 61 -3.66 24.51 10.78
C GLY A 61 -2.36 25.03 10.14
N ILE A 62 -2.47 25.80 9.09
CA ILE A 62 -1.31 26.51 8.55
C ILE A 62 -0.99 27.63 9.54
N VAL A 63 0.26 27.70 9.96
CA VAL A 63 0.70 28.60 11.04
C VAL A 63 1.95 29.35 10.62
N TRP A 64 2.13 30.53 11.21
CA TRP A 64 3.38 31.27 11.18
C TRP A 64 4.41 30.56 12.07
N THR A 65 5.66 30.53 11.61
CA THR A 65 6.77 29.90 12.32
C THR A 65 7.86 30.92 12.67
N ASP A 66 8.77 30.54 13.54
CA ASP A 66 9.91 31.40 13.89
C ASP A 66 10.80 31.59 12.65
N GLY A 67 11.16 32.83 12.39
CA GLY A 67 11.95 33.22 11.23
C GLY A 67 11.13 33.61 10.01
N ASP A 68 9.79 33.51 10.04
CA ASP A 68 8.96 34.01 8.95
C ASP A 68 9.12 35.50 8.74
N GLU A 69 9.23 35.90 7.48
CA GLU A 69 9.34 37.29 7.04
C GLU A 69 8.31 37.60 5.96
N ILE A 70 7.74 38.81 6.01
CA ILE A 70 6.78 39.32 5.03
C ILE A 70 7.28 40.59 4.37
N GLY A 71 6.99 40.76 3.09
CA GLY A 71 7.20 41.99 2.35
C GLY A 71 5.98 42.90 2.52
N VAL A 72 6.19 44.13 2.97
CA VAL A 72 5.09 45.08 3.28
C VAL A 72 5.25 46.34 2.45
N PHE A 73 4.13 46.89 1.97
CA PHE A 73 4.02 48.11 1.22
C PHE A 73 3.06 49.09 1.89
N ASP A 74 3.30 50.39 1.70
CA ASP A 74 2.31 51.44 1.98
C ASP A 74 1.32 51.62 0.81
N ALA A 75 0.49 52.64 0.88
CA ALA A 75 -0.52 52.92 -0.16
C ALA A 75 0.10 53.33 -1.52
N SER A 76 1.38 53.73 -1.57
CA SER A 76 2.05 54.03 -2.86
C SER A 76 2.39 52.76 -3.63
N GLY A 77 2.59 51.62 -2.92
CA GLY A 77 2.94 50.35 -3.54
C GLY A 77 4.30 50.32 -4.24
N THR A 78 5.17 51.33 -4.08
CA THR A 78 6.36 51.52 -4.91
C THR A 78 7.63 50.88 -4.37
N SER A 79 7.66 50.53 -3.07
CA SER A 79 8.82 49.87 -2.45
C SER A 79 8.40 49.08 -1.24
N GLN A 80 8.99 47.90 -1.07
CA GLN A 80 8.75 47.04 0.09
C GLN A 80 9.65 47.34 1.25
N LYS A 81 9.20 46.92 2.43
CA LYS A 81 10.02 46.74 3.62
C LYS A 81 9.85 45.33 4.16
N CYS A 82 10.95 44.77 4.69
CA CYS A 82 10.91 43.47 5.38
C CYS A 82 10.33 43.66 6.79
N TYR A 83 9.39 42.79 7.16
CA TYR A 83 8.88 42.64 8.51
C TYR A 83 9.06 41.21 8.96
N ALA A 84 9.76 41.05 10.10
CA ALA A 84 10.02 39.73 10.68
C ALA A 84 9.03 39.42 11.79
N LYS A 85 8.67 38.12 11.93
CA LYS A 85 7.84 37.63 13.03
C LYS A 85 8.48 37.93 14.40
N VAL A 86 7.69 38.44 15.31
CA VAL A 86 8.08 38.72 16.69
C VAL A 86 7.60 37.59 17.60
N GLY A 87 8.41 37.27 18.61
CA GLY A 87 8.11 36.19 19.57
C GLY A 87 8.49 34.80 19.07
N GLN A 88 8.39 33.81 19.94
CA GLN A 88 8.77 32.42 19.71
C GLN A 88 7.52 31.54 19.53
N GLY A 89 7.68 30.44 18.77
CA GLY A 89 6.66 29.43 18.60
C GLY A 89 5.80 29.63 17.33
N THR A 90 4.79 28.75 17.17
CA THR A 90 3.94 28.70 15.98
C THR A 90 2.51 29.14 16.31
N ALA A 91 1.89 29.94 15.43
CA ALA A 91 0.51 30.38 15.61
C ALA A 91 -0.15 30.77 14.28
N ALA A 92 -1.49 30.59 14.17
CA ALA A 92 -2.26 31.06 13.01
C ALA A 92 -2.36 32.58 12.92
N THR A 93 -2.09 33.27 14.03
CA THR A 93 -2.00 34.73 14.15
C THR A 93 -0.67 35.09 14.79
N ALA A 94 0.11 35.96 14.18
CA ALA A 94 1.42 36.38 14.70
C ALA A 94 1.63 37.89 14.48
N THR A 95 2.48 38.47 15.33
CA THR A 95 2.90 39.87 15.19
C THR A 95 4.18 39.95 14.37
N PHE A 96 4.26 40.92 13.47
CA PHE A 96 5.42 41.23 12.64
C PHE A 96 5.86 42.67 12.87
N ALA A 97 7.16 42.86 12.91
CA ALA A 97 7.78 44.19 13.08
C ALA A 97 8.82 44.44 11.99
N ALA A 98 8.99 45.69 11.58
CA ALA A 98 9.98 46.06 10.58
C ALA A 98 11.40 45.63 10.98
N SER A 99 12.10 44.92 10.09
CA SER A 99 13.44 44.42 10.27
C SER A 99 14.45 45.32 9.56
N GLY A 100 15.42 45.85 10.28
CA GLY A 100 16.51 46.67 9.72
C GLY A 100 16.12 48.04 9.14
N THR A 101 14.83 48.41 9.17
CA THR A 101 14.31 49.66 8.62
C THR A 101 13.25 50.28 9.53
N THR A 102 12.93 51.57 9.32
CA THR A 102 11.77 52.20 10.00
C THR A 102 10.48 51.66 9.43
N ALA A 103 9.54 51.23 10.29
CA ALA A 103 8.23 50.76 9.89
C ALA A 103 7.47 51.77 9.03
N PHE A 104 6.55 51.33 8.20
CA PHE A 104 5.60 52.23 7.54
C PHE A 104 4.60 52.78 8.57
N ASP A 105 4.27 54.06 8.42
CA ASP A 105 3.23 54.69 9.26
C ASP A 105 1.85 54.12 8.93
N LYS A 106 1.62 53.75 7.68
CA LYS A 106 0.36 53.18 7.17
C LYS A 106 0.66 52.02 6.19
N PRO A 107 0.98 50.82 6.66
CA PRO A 107 1.09 49.65 5.80
C PRO A 107 -0.27 49.30 5.23
N VAL A 108 -0.33 48.90 3.95
CA VAL A 108 -1.58 48.61 3.21
C VAL A 108 -1.59 47.24 2.58
N TYR A 109 -0.49 46.82 1.99
CA TYR A 109 -0.37 45.54 1.30
C TYR A 109 0.82 44.74 1.87
N ALA A 110 0.71 43.44 1.84
CA ALA A 110 1.79 42.53 2.23
C ALA A 110 1.77 41.24 1.45
N TYR A 111 2.91 40.56 1.41
CA TYR A 111 3.01 39.21 0.83
C TYR A 111 4.01 38.35 1.64
N TYR A 112 3.86 37.06 1.52
CA TYR A 112 4.74 36.04 2.12
C TYR A 112 5.12 35.00 1.06
N PRO A 113 6.31 34.47 1.06
CA PRO A 113 7.47 34.87 1.88
C PRO A 113 8.13 36.15 1.34
N TYR A 114 8.79 36.91 2.23
CA TYR A 114 9.60 38.05 1.81
C TYR A 114 10.67 37.62 0.79
N ASN A 115 10.85 38.43 -0.25
CA ASN A 115 11.87 38.18 -1.25
C ASN A 115 12.62 39.50 -1.56
N GLU A 116 13.93 39.51 -1.28
CA GLU A 116 14.79 40.68 -1.52
C GLU A 116 14.86 41.07 -3.00
N ALA A 117 14.68 40.09 -3.93
CA ALA A 117 14.62 40.38 -5.36
C ALA A 117 13.50 41.35 -5.73
N ASN A 118 12.50 41.53 -4.86
CA ASN A 118 11.41 42.49 -5.03
C ASN A 118 11.70 43.90 -4.46
N ALA A 119 12.91 44.18 -3.99
CA ALA A 119 13.22 45.44 -3.33
C ALA A 119 12.95 46.68 -4.18
N SER A 120 13.07 46.57 -5.51
CA SER A 120 12.80 47.64 -6.45
C SER A 120 11.52 47.47 -7.29
N ASN A 121 10.75 46.40 -7.00
CA ASN A 121 9.48 46.12 -7.68
C ASN A 121 8.32 46.82 -6.97
N ASP A 122 7.31 47.23 -7.74
CA ASP A 122 6.06 47.69 -7.17
C ASP A 122 5.15 46.52 -6.77
N VAL A 123 4.11 46.82 -6.01
CA VAL A 123 3.15 45.85 -5.47
C VAL A 123 2.42 45.03 -6.56
N HIS A 124 2.40 45.52 -7.82
CA HIS A 124 1.71 44.92 -8.97
C HIS A 124 2.58 43.99 -9.81
N SER A 125 3.90 43.95 -9.55
CA SER A 125 4.87 43.22 -10.39
C SER A 125 5.94 42.50 -9.58
N LEU A 126 5.51 41.84 -8.51
CA LEU A 126 6.38 41.04 -7.67
C LEU A 126 6.76 39.72 -8.37
N VAL A 127 7.98 39.25 -8.11
CA VAL A 127 8.47 37.98 -8.63
C VAL A 127 8.47 36.92 -7.56
N GLY A 128 8.20 35.69 -7.94
CA GLY A 128 8.24 34.51 -7.09
C GLY A 128 8.68 33.27 -7.84
N ASN A 129 9.02 32.24 -7.09
CA ASN A 129 9.32 30.91 -7.62
C ASN A 129 8.62 29.86 -6.76
N LEU A 130 7.78 29.04 -7.39
CA LEU A 130 7.22 27.84 -6.78
C LEU A 130 8.16 26.67 -7.12
N PRO A 131 8.97 26.18 -6.14
CA PRO A 131 10.01 25.20 -6.44
C PRO A 131 9.41 23.85 -6.80
N SER A 132 9.96 23.21 -7.82
CA SER A 132 9.62 21.83 -8.21
C SER A 132 10.35 20.78 -7.38
N GLU A 133 11.45 21.13 -6.73
CA GLU A 133 12.19 20.27 -5.81
C GLU A 133 12.15 20.92 -4.43
N GLN A 134 11.69 20.16 -3.42
CA GLN A 134 11.46 20.67 -2.07
C GLN A 134 12.03 19.68 -1.04
N ASN A 135 13.03 20.12 -0.27
CA ASN A 135 13.54 19.34 0.85
C ASN A 135 12.67 19.61 2.07
N MET A 136 12.16 18.55 2.69
CA MET A 136 11.19 18.59 3.79
C MET A 136 11.82 18.39 5.17
N ASP A 137 13.14 18.38 5.29
CA ASP A 137 13.83 18.17 6.56
C ASP A 137 13.57 19.27 7.60
N ASP A 138 13.25 20.48 7.14
CA ASP A 138 12.87 21.62 8.00
C ASP A 138 11.40 21.59 8.43
N GLY A 139 10.59 20.68 7.87
CA GLY A 139 9.16 20.57 8.14
C GLY A 139 8.32 21.72 7.57
N ALA A 140 8.90 22.59 6.73
CA ALA A 140 8.21 23.74 6.15
C ALA A 140 7.37 23.35 4.91
N LEU A 141 6.32 24.11 4.64
CA LEU A 141 5.57 24.05 3.39
C LEU A 141 6.20 25.01 2.38
N HIS A 142 7.03 24.49 1.49
CA HIS A 142 7.71 25.28 0.47
C HIS A 142 6.73 25.80 -0.59
N GLY A 143 6.96 27.02 -1.08
CA GLY A 143 6.14 27.64 -2.12
C GLY A 143 4.75 28.07 -1.67
N ASP A 144 4.51 28.18 -0.38
CA ASP A 144 3.24 28.65 0.19
C ASP A 144 3.15 30.18 0.14
N TYR A 145 2.95 30.72 -1.04
CA TYR A 145 2.78 32.15 -1.23
C TYR A 145 1.43 32.65 -0.72
N LYS A 146 1.47 33.76 0.01
CA LYS A 146 0.27 34.43 0.55
C LYS A 146 0.33 35.92 0.28
N ILE A 147 -0.84 36.52 0.12
CA ILE A 147 -1.03 37.96 0.04
C ILE A 147 -1.95 38.43 1.15
N GLY A 148 -1.70 39.60 1.67
CA GLY A 148 -2.49 40.22 2.74
C GLY A 148 -2.73 41.69 2.50
N SER A 149 -3.87 42.18 2.98
CA SER A 149 -4.21 43.60 2.97
C SER A 149 -4.66 44.04 4.35
N ALA A 150 -4.42 45.31 4.66
CA ALA A 150 -4.83 45.88 5.92
C ALA A 150 -6.35 45.97 6.01
N ASN A 151 -6.95 45.36 7.03
CA ASN A 151 -8.40 45.43 7.29
C ASN A 151 -8.73 46.66 8.14
N THR A 152 -8.06 46.87 9.26
CA THR A 152 -8.32 48.00 10.18
C THR A 152 -7.08 48.35 10.99
N PRO A 153 -6.85 49.63 11.37
CA PRO A 153 -5.87 49.94 12.37
C PRO A 153 -6.33 49.38 13.73
N THR A 154 -5.41 48.76 14.46
CA THR A 154 -5.63 48.43 15.87
C THR A 154 -5.59 49.70 16.70
N GLY A 155 -6.30 49.74 17.86
CA GLY A 155 -6.49 50.97 18.65
C GLY A 155 -5.21 51.71 19.11
N GLU A 156 -4.03 51.16 18.96
CA GLU A 156 -2.71 51.72 19.36
C GLU A 156 -1.77 52.02 18.19
N GLY A 157 -2.27 51.99 16.95
CA GLY A 157 -1.45 52.29 15.74
C GLY A 157 -0.79 51.08 15.09
N GLY A 158 -1.13 49.87 15.50
CA GLY A 158 -0.86 48.64 14.75
C GLY A 158 -1.93 48.38 13.66
N TYR A 159 -1.66 47.43 12.80
CA TYR A 159 -2.54 47.07 11.70
C TYR A 159 -2.82 45.57 11.70
N GLU A 160 -4.07 45.17 11.42
CA GLU A 160 -4.43 43.79 11.19
C GLU A 160 -4.42 43.47 9.70
N PHE A 161 -3.80 42.35 9.33
CA PHE A 161 -3.76 41.82 7.97
C PHE A 161 -4.34 40.42 7.96
N GLU A 162 -5.23 40.16 7.02
CA GLU A 162 -5.68 38.82 6.69
C GLU A 162 -4.94 38.32 5.47
N PHE A 163 -4.19 37.22 5.62
CA PHE A 163 -3.40 36.61 4.57
C PHE A 163 -4.17 35.44 3.94
N LYS A 164 -4.22 35.42 2.61
CA LYS A 164 -4.82 34.39 1.79
C LYS A 164 -3.78 33.71 0.92
N HIS A 165 -3.95 32.41 0.71
CA HIS A 165 -3.07 31.65 -0.16
C HIS A 165 -3.21 32.06 -1.61
N LEU A 166 -2.08 32.27 -2.30
CA LEU A 166 -2.06 32.66 -3.72
C LEU A 166 -2.34 31.46 -4.65
N PHE A 167 -2.04 30.25 -4.17
CA PHE A 167 -2.13 29.01 -4.95
C PHE A 167 -3.07 27.99 -4.32
N SER A 168 -3.20 26.84 -4.97
CA SER A 168 -3.86 25.66 -4.44
C SER A 168 -2.87 24.75 -3.71
N MET A 169 -3.39 23.81 -2.91
CA MET A 169 -2.59 22.80 -2.23
C MET A 169 -3.11 21.41 -2.53
N ALA A 170 -2.20 20.47 -2.67
CA ALA A 170 -2.48 19.04 -2.61
C ALA A 170 -2.18 18.52 -1.19
N ARG A 171 -3.12 17.79 -0.61
CA ARG A 171 -2.93 16.97 0.57
C ARG A 171 -2.84 15.52 0.11
N ILE A 172 -1.69 14.91 0.25
CA ILE A 172 -1.42 13.53 -0.15
C ILE A 172 -1.37 12.69 1.11
N THR A 173 -2.24 11.69 1.21
CA THR A 173 -2.24 10.72 2.30
C THR A 173 -1.90 9.36 1.74
N ILE A 174 -0.75 8.82 2.14
CA ILE A 174 -0.23 7.53 1.71
C ILE A 174 -0.51 6.54 2.84
N ASP A 175 -1.24 5.48 2.54
CA ASP A 175 -1.42 4.34 3.42
C ASP A 175 -0.70 3.13 2.81
N ALA A 176 0.36 2.68 3.48
CA ALA A 176 1.15 1.53 3.08
C ALA A 176 0.87 0.29 3.95
N THR A 177 -0.15 0.34 4.81
CA THR A 177 -0.40 -0.68 5.86
C THR A 177 -0.52 -2.09 5.31
N ASP A 178 -1.14 -2.24 4.14
CA ASP A 178 -1.41 -3.53 3.49
C ASP A 178 -0.47 -3.79 2.28
N THR A 179 0.66 -3.09 2.22
CA THR A 179 1.63 -3.21 1.12
C THR A 179 3.02 -3.58 1.63
N PRO A 180 3.94 -4.05 0.76
CA PRO A 180 5.33 -4.29 1.11
C PRO A 180 6.10 -3.03 1.54
N LEU A 181 5.55 -1.85 1.26
CA LEU A 181 6.16 -0.57 1.65
C LEU A 181 5.91 -0.24 3.13
N LYS A 182 5.09 -1.02 3.85
CA LYS A 182 4.89 -0.84 5.30
C LYS A 182 6.22 -0.89 6.05
N GLY A 183 6.46 0.11 6.88
CA GLY A 183 7.69 0.23 7.66
C GLY A 183 8.91 0.71 6.86
N GLU A 184 8.78 0.90 5.53
CA GLU A 184 9.83 1.50 4.73
C GLU A 184 10.09 2.96 5.12
N THR A 185 11.30 3.40 4.88
CA THR A 185 11.69 4.82 5.02
C THR A 185 11.46 5.54 3.70
N LEU A 186 10.66 6.58 3.73
CA LEU A 186 10.31 7.40 2.58
C LEU A 186 11.53 8.21 2.11
N LYS A 187 11.83 8.18 0.81
CA LYS A 187 12.89 8.97 0.18
C LYS A 187 12.32 10.16 -0.58
N SER A 188 11.27 9.95 -1.38
CA SER A 188 10.63 11.02 -2.11
C SER A 188 9.16 10.73 -2.41
N ILE A 189 8.41 11.81 -2.63
CA ILE A 189 7.07 11.79 -3.21
C ILE A 189 7.07 12.77 -4.36
N THR A 190 6.80 12.29 -5.58
CA THR A 190 6.68 13.14 -6.77
C THR A 190 5.24 13.14 -7.25
N MET A 191 4.65 14.32 -7.39
CA MET A 191 3.38 14.51 -8.09
C MET A 191 3.66 15.10 -9.47
N SER A 192 3.16 14.47 -10.52
CA SER A 192 3.17 15.02 -11.87
C SER A 192 1.76 15.14 -12.45
N VAL A 193 1.55 16.09 -13.36
CA VAL A 193 0.25 16.33 -13.98
C VAL A 193 0.40 16.41 -15.49
N SER A 194 -0.52 15.75 -16.21
CA SER A 194 -0.58 15.79 -17.66
C SER A 194 -2.00 16.02 -18.19
N ARG A 195 -2.09 16.61 -19.38
CA ARG A 195 -3.32 16.80 -20.15
C ARG A 195 -3.14 16.16 -21.52
N GLY A 196 -3.63 14.95 -21.68
CA GLY A 196 -3.21 14.09 -22.78
C GLY A 196 -1.71 13.80 -22.70
N GLU A 197 -0.97 14.03 -23.79
CA GLU A 197 0.48 13.83 -23.84
C GLU A 197 1.31 15.03 -23.32
N ALA A 198 0.66 16.17 -23.06
CA ALA A 198 1.35 17.39 -22.63
C ALA A 198 1.41 17.51 -21.11
N GLY A 199 2.58 17.88 -20.57
CA GLY A 199 2.72 18.22 -19.16
C GLY A 199 1.93 19.50 -18.81
N VAL A 200 1.29 19.52 -17.64
CA VAL A 200 0.62 20.71 -17.09
C VAL A 200 1.58 21.37 -16.10
N PRO A 201 2.01 22.63 -16.34
CA PRO A 201 3.03 23.28 -15.50
C PRO A 201 2.44 23.67 -14.14
N ILE A 202 2.76 22.92 -13.10
CA ILE A 202 2.25 23.11 -11.74
C ILE A 202 3.23 23.83 -10.79
N ALA A 203 4.45 24.11 -11.26
CA ALA A 203 5.50 24.82 -10.54
C ALA A 203 6.35 25.66 -11.52
N GLY A 204 7.15 26.60 -11.00
CA GLY A 204 8.04 27.43 -11.80
C GLY A 204 8.09 28.88 -11.34
N ASN A 205 8.67 29.74 -12.19
CA ASN A 205 8.74 31.17 -11.95
C ASN A 205 7.44 31.88 -12.31
N PHE A 206 7.10 32.91 -11.56
CA PHE A 206 5.88 33.68 -11.79
C PHE A 206 6.04 35.13 -11.34
N THR A 207 5.17 36.00 -11.85
CA THR A 207 4.94 37.34 -11.31
C THR A 207 3.54 37.39 -10.68
N PHE A 208 3.39 38.26 -9.71
CA PHE A 208 2.10 38.42 -9.04
C PHE A 208 1.89 39.86 -8.56
N ASP A 209 0.63 40.18 -8.34
CA ASP A 209 0.13 41.44 -7.80
C ASP A 209 -0.36 41.17 -6.37
N ALA A 210 0.31 41.73 -5.36
CA ALA A 210 -0.07 41.53 -3.98
C ALA A 210 -1.35 42.30 -3.58
N GLN A 211 -1.85 43.21 -4.40
CA GLN A 211 -3.11 43.90 -4.16
C GLN A 211 -4.31 43.05 -4.61
N THR A 212 -4.20 42.42 -5.79
CA THR A 212 -5.33 41.73 -6.43
C THR A 212 -5.27 40.20 -6.31
N GLY A 213 -4.10 39.65 -6.05
CA GLY A 213 -3.87 38.20 -6.09
C GLY A 213 -3.78 37.63 -7.51
N SER A 214 -3.78 38.48 -8.53
CA SER A 214 -3.53 38.02 -9.90
C SER A 214 -2.07 37.62 -10.07
N TRP A 215 -1.84 36.54 -10.82
CA TRP A 215 -0.49 36.02 -11.06
C TRP A 215 -0.34 35.52 -12.50
N LYS A 216 0.90 35.41 -12.96
CA LYS A 216 1.23 34.91 -14.29
C LYS A 216 2.55 34.16 -14.24
N GLN A 217 2.57 32.95 -14.78
CA GLN A 217 3.78 32.18 -15.00
C GLN A 217 4.69 32.89 -16.01
N THR A 218 6.01 32.88 -15.77
CA THR A 218 7.01 33.63 -16.57
C THR A 218 8.00 32.73 -17.29
N ASP A 219 8.00 31.43 -17.05
CA ASP A 219 8.80 30.42 -17.73
C ASP A 219 7.92 29.28 -18.26
N GLU A 220 8.51 28.23 -18.83
CA GLU A 220 7.79 27.04 -19.28
C GLU A 220 7.22 26.22 -18.11
N GLY A 221 7.72 26.45 -16.89
CA GLY A 221 7.35 25.74 -15.69
C GLY A 221 7.76 24.28 -15.67
N LYS A 222 7.34 23.61 -14.60
CA LYS A 222 7.52 22.18 -14.40
C LYS A 222 6.17 21.51 -14.19
N ASN A 223 5.98 20.38 -14.81
CA ASN A 223 4.76 19.57 -14.65
C ASN A 223 4.82 18.61 -13.45
N SER A 224 5.86 18.70 -12.64
CA SER A 224 6.03 17.88 -11.45
C SER A 224 6.57 18.68 -10.26
N ILE A 225 6.23 18.22 -9.06
CA ILE A 225 6.81 18.66 -7.78
C ILE A 225 7.27 17.43 -7.04
N THR A 226 8.52 17.45 -6.54
CA THR A 226 9.13 16.37 -5.76
C THR A 226 9.43 16.84 -4.35
N LEU A 227 8.92 16.14 -3.36
CA LEU A 227 9.32 16.26 -1.95
C LEU A 227 10.42 15.24 -1.66
N THR A 228 11.48 15.65 -0.97
CA THR A 228 12.60 14.80 -0.55
C THR A 228 12.90 14.98 0.93
N TRP A 229 13.55 13.99 1.52
CA TRP A 229 14.05 13.98 2.89
C TRP A 229 15.48 13.43 2.88
N ASP A 230 16.45 14.19 3.39
CA ASP A 230 17.85 13.78 3.49
C ASP A 230 18.17 13.19 4.88
N THR A 231 17.60 13.77 5.94
CA THR A 231 17.94 13.40 7.33
C THR A 231 16.74 12.94 8.16
N ASN A 232 15.57 13.53 7.98
CA ASN A 232 14.37 13.26 8.79
C ASN A 232 13.31 12.48 8.01
N SER A 233 13.74 11.47 7.26
CA SER A 233 12.86 10.67 6.41
C SER A 233 11.75 9.98 7.21
N PRO A 234 10.47 10.18 6.87
CA PRO A 234 9.34 9.52 7.54
C PRO A 234 9.33 8.01 7.31
N SER A 235 8.81 7.28 8.29
CA SER A 235 8.52 5.86 8.13
C SER A 235 7.07 5.66 7.69
N LEU A 236 6.85 4.70 6.78
CA LEU A 236 5.53 4.26 6.33
C LEU A 236 4.90 3.18 7.25
N GLU A 237 5.30 3.13 8.52
CA GLU A 237 4.68 2.21 9.51
C GLU A 237 3.20 2.52 9.75
N GLN A 238 2.82 3.78 9.58
CA GLN A 238 1.45 4.27 9.65
C GLN A 238 1.18 5.19 8.46
N ALA A 239 -0.09 5.48 8.20
CA ALA A 239 -0.47 6.40 7.13
C ALA A 239 0.27 7.74 7.29
N PHE A 240 0.94 8.16 6.21
CA PHE A 240 1.72 9.39 6.16
C PHE A 240 0.99 10.45 5.33
N THR A 241 0.94 11.68 5.82
CA THR A 241 0.30 12.80 5.10
C THR A 241 1.31 13.92 4.88
N CYS A 242 1.40 14.40 3.65
CA CYS A 242 2.18 15.58 3.27
C CYS A 242 1.35 16.56 2.44
N TYR A 243 1.94 17.76 2.22
CA TYR A 243 1.31 18.84 1.47
C TYR A 243 2.26 19.39 0.41
N MET A 244 1.70 19.81 -0.72
CA MET A 244 2.40 20.50 -1.80
C MET A 244 1.60 21.72 -2.22
N SER A 245 2.22 22.91 -2.31
CA SER A 245 1.66 24.05 -3.01
C SER A 245 1.84 23.85 -4.51
N LEU A 246 0.82 24.18 -5.31
CA LEU A 246 0.88 24.04 -6.77
C LEU A 246 0.03 25.12 -7.47
N PHE A 247 0.43 25.48 -8.69
CA PHE A 247 -0.34 26.42 -9.50
C PHE A 247 -1.75 25.89 -9.75
N PRO A 248 -2.80 26.73 -9.59
CA PRO A 248 -4.20 26.32 -9.81
C PRO A 248 -4.55 26.31 -11.31
N VAL A 249 -3.80 25.57 -12.11
CA VAL A 249 -3.95 25.46 -13.58
C VAL A 249 -4.54 24.12 -14.03
N ILE A 250 -4.86 23.27 -13.08
CA ILE A 250 -5.35 21.91 -13.31
C ILE A 250 -6.83 21.94 -13.63
N HIS A 251 -7.23 21.20 -14.65
CA HIS A 251 -8.61 21.06 -15.10
C HIS A 251 -9.17 19.69 -14.82
N SER A 252 -10.48 19.59 -14.78
CA SER A 252 -11.17 18.30 -14.75
C SER A 252 -10.74 17.44 -15.94
N GLY A 253 -10.37 16.19 -15.66
CA GLY A 253 -9.85 15.24 -16.65
C GLY A 253 -8.32 15.21 -16.79
N ASP A 254 -7.57 16.16 -16.21
CA ASP A 254 -6.11 16.07 -16.16
C ASP A 254 -5.67 14.86 -15.33
N LEU A 255 -4.63 14.17 -15.77
CA LEU A 255 -4.10 12.97 -15.13
C LEU A 255 -3.02 13.35 -14.11
N PHE A 256 -3.22 12.92 -12.86
CA PHE A 256 -2.20 12.91 -11.83
C PHE A 256 -1.46 11.59 -11.83
N THR A 257 -0.15 11.64 -11.67
CA THR A 257 0.69 10.51 -11.29
C THR A 257 1.43 10.87 -10.03
N ILE A 258 1.22 10.10 -8.96
CA ILE A 258 1.94 10.26 -7.70
C ILE A 258 2.89 9.08 -7.56
N THR A 259 4.19 9.35 -7.54
CA THR A 259 5.24 8.36 -7.36
C THR A 259 5.78 8.45 -5.94
N VAL A 260 5.76 7.35 -5.22
CA VAL A 260 6.33 7.21 -3.88
C VAL A 260 7.59 6.37 -3.98
N SER A 261 8.71 6.88 -3.51
CA SER A 261 10.00 6.15 -3.52
C SER A 261 10.51 5.96 -2.10
N THR A 262 10.91 4.74 -1.80
CA THR A 262 11.60 4.34 -0.57
C THR A 262 13.01 3.87 -0.91
N GLU A 263 13.71 3.25 0.02
CA GLU A 263 15.00 2.65 -0.26
C GLU A 263 14.88 1.39 -1.14
N ASN A 264 13.81 0.61 -0.95
CA ASN A 264 13.64 -0.69 -1.60
C ASN A 264 12.50 -0.76 -2.61
N TYR A 265 11.64 0.27 -2.68
CA TYR A 265 10.46 0.27 -3.53
C TYR A 265 10.22 1.62 -4.19
N LYS A 266 9.64 1.55 -5.38
CA LYS A 266 9.02 2.68 -6.07
C LYS A 266 7.59 2.28 -6.40
N ALA A 267 6.61 3.06 -5.95
CA ALA A 267 5.19 2.82 -6.20
C ALA A 267 4.56 3.98 -6.96
N GLU A 268 3.57 3.71 -7.80
CA GLU A 268 2.86 4.71 -8.58
C GLU A 268 1.36 4.63 -8.37
N PHE A 269 0.75 5.78 -8.15
CA PHE A 269 -0.69 5.96 -8.10
C PHE A 269 -1.11 6.93 -9.21
N THR A 270 -2.19 6.62 -9.93
CA THR A 270 -2.73 7.47 -10.99
C THR A 270 -4.21 7.75 -10.77
N ALA A 271 -4.61 9.01 -10.97
CA ALA A 271 -6.02 9.41 -10.91
C ALA A 271 -6.30 10.59 -11.82
N ASN A 272 -7.51 10.68 -12.36
CA ASN A 272 -7.94 11.87 -13.10
C ASN A 272 -8.54 12.92 -12.16
N SER A 273 -8.24 14.20 -12.42
CA SER A 273 -8.90 15.29 -11.70
C SER A 273 -10.40 15.30 -11.96
N LEU A 274 -11.20 15.36 -10.90
CA LEU A 274 -12.66 15.45 -11.01
C LEU A 274 -13.16 16.90 -11.15
N THR A 275 -12.29 17.89 -10.92
CA THR A 275 -12.65 19.31 -10.89
C THR A 275 -11.50 20.20 -11.36
N ASN A 276 -11.81 21.45 -11.66
CA ASN A 276 -10.80 22.48 -11.86
C ASN A 276 -10.24 22.94 -10.52
N PHE A 277 -8.92 23.18 -10.47
CA PHE A 277 -8.30 23.71 -9.27
C PHE A 277 -8.44 25.23 -9.20
N SER A 278 -8.60 25.73 -7.99
CA SER A 278 -8.71 27.16 -7.67
C SER A 278 -7.74 27.51 -6.55
N ALA A 279 -7.27 28.74 -6.54
CA ALA A 279 -6.51 29.28 -5.41
C ALA A 279 -7.28 29.14 -4.09
N GLU A 280 -6.57 29.17 -2.97
CA GLU A 280 -7.12 29.06 -1.61
C GLU A 280 -7.84 27.71 -1.29
N GLN A 281 -7.71 26.69 -2.17
CA GLN A 281 -8.35 25.40 -1.99
C GLN A 281 -7.34 24.30 -1.74
N ILE A 282 -7.75 23.30 -0.94
CA ILE A 282 -6.95 22.10 -0.68
C ILE A 282 -7.65 20.89 -1.30
N TYR A 283 -6.94 20.16 -2.12
CA TYR A 283 -7.40 18.96 -2.80
C TYR A 283 -6.74 17.73 -2.17
N THR A 284 -7.55 16.75 -1.77
CA THR A 284 -7.09 15.56 -1.05
C THR A 284 -6.91 14.38 -2.00
N PHE A 285 -5.76 13.72 -1.90
CA PHE A 285 -5.38 12.52 -2.64
C PHE A 285 -5.15 11.39 -1.64
N PRO A 286 -6.11 10.48 -1.44
CA PRO A 286 -5.86 9.21 -0.80
C PRO A 286 -5.10 8.33 -1.80
N VAL A 287 -3.86 7.98 -1.47
CA VAL A 287 -2.96 7.22 -2.35
C VAL A 287 -2.91 5.78 -1.86
N THR A 288 -3.35 4.87 -2.71
CA THR A 288 -3.15 3.43 -2.57
C THR A 288 -1.91 3.02 -3.37
N LEU A 289 -1.06 2.20 -2.78
CA LEU A 289 0.22 1.78 -3.38
C LEU A 289 0.10 0.37 -3.95
N ASP A 290 -0.87 0.15 -4.81
CA ASP A 290 -1.22 -1.13 -5.44
C ASP A 290 -0.27 -1.53 -6.59
N LYS A 291 0.50 -0.57 -7.11
CA LYS A 291 1.52 -0.79 -8.13
C LYS A 291 2.87 -0.35 -7.62
N TYR A 292 3.83 -1.27 -7.53
CA TYR A 292 5.17 -0.98 -7.05
C TYR A 292 6.25 -1.81 -7.77
N GLU A 293 7.45 -1.24 -7.83
CA GLU A 293 8.68 -1.89 -8.29
C GLU A 293 9.61 -2.08 -7.10
N THR A 294 10.34 -3.18 -7.05
CA THR A 294 11.37 -3.41 -6.03
C THR A 294 12.69 -2.78 -6.46
N LEU A 295 13.20 -1.86 -5.65
CA LEU A 295 14.53 -1.27 -5.80
C LEU A 295 15.51 -2.05 -4.91
N LYS A 296 16.52 -2.70 -5.49
CA LYS A 296 17.47 -3.55 -4.74
C LYS A 296 18.66 -2.73 -4.24
N VAL A 297 19.07 -2.99 -3.00
CA VAL A 297 20.27 -2.37 -2.40
C VAL A 297 21.50 -3.19 -2.74
N TYR A 298 22.56 -2.53 -3.18
CA TYR A 298 23.85 -3.14 -3.54
C TYR A 298 24.96 -2.55 -2.67
N ASP A 299 25.99 -3.35 -2.39
CA ASP A 299 27.21 -2.87 -1.76
C ASP A 299 28.11 -2.09 -2.74
N ASP A 300 29.22 -1.53 -2.24
CA ASP A 300 30.18 -0.75 -3.06
C ASP A 300 30.83 -1.59 -4.18
N GLU A 301 30.71 -2.90 -4.11
CA GLU A 301 31.22 -3.86 -5.12
C GLU A 301 30.13 -4.29 -6.12
N GLY A 302 28.89 -3.77 -5.97
CA GLY A 302 27.74 -4.08 -6.82
C GLY A 302 27.01 -5.38 -6.46
N ASN A 303 27.25 -5.94 -5.26
CA ASN A 303 26.52 -7.13 -4.80
C ASN A 303 25.33 -6.74 -3.94
N PRO A 304 24.20 -7.44 -4.07
CA PRO A 304 23.04 -7.17 -3.23
C PRO A 304 23.34 -7.56 -1.77
N VAL A 305 23.31 -6.57 -0.88
CA VAL A 305 23.53 -6.77 0.57
C VAL A 305 22.21 -7.00 1.28
N GLU A 306 21.22 -6.28 0.89
CA GLU A 306 19.87 -6.35 1.43
C GLU A 306 18.87 -5.95 0.35
N GLY A 307 17.74 -6.64 0.28
CA GLY A 307 16.70 -6.28 -0.67
C GLY A 307 15.41 -7.02 -0.35
N ARG A 308 14.43 -6.84 -1.22
CA ARG A 308 13.08 -7.38 -1.04
C ARG A 308 12.56 -7.96 -2.33
N PHE A 309 11.62 -8.88 -2.19
CA PHE A 309 10.81 -9.38 -3.29
C PHE A 309 9.43 -9.79 -2.75
N THR A 310 8.45 -9.82 -3.63
CA THR A 310 7.07 -10.23 -3.30
C THR A 310 6.66 -11.39 -4.18
N CYS A 311 6.12 -12.42 -3.58
CA CYS A 311 5.60 -13.57 -4.30
C CYS A 311 4.16 -13.90 -3.90
N ALA A 312 3.45 -14.56 -4.81
CA ALA A 312 2.07 -14.96 -4.60
C ALA A 312 1.86 -16.43 -4.98
N THR A 313 0.89 -17.07 -4.33
CA THR A 313 0.36 -18.35 -4.77
C THR A 313 -1.15 -18.27 -4.93
N LEU A 314 -1.68 -18.88 -5.98
CA LEU A 314 -3.11 -18.89 -6.30
C LEU A 314 -3.50 -20.20 -6.98
N ASN A 315 -4.54 -20.84 -6.48
CA ASN A 315 -5.30 -21.82 -7.24
C ASN A 315 -6.27 -21.04 -8.16
N VAL A 316 -6.14 -21.22 -9.49
CA VAL A 316 -6.91 -20.45 -10.49
C VAL A 316 -8.21 -21.13 -10.91
N ASP A 317 -8.53 -22.30 -10.31
CA ASP A 317 -9.76 -23.05 -10.59
C ASP A 317 -9.97 -23.25 -12.11
N GLY A 318 -8.89 -23.62 -12.80
CA GLY A 318 -8.84 -23.71 -14.28
C GLY A 318 -9.31 -25.03 -14.86
N LEU A 319 -10.11 -25.81 -14.13
CA LEU A 319 -10.79 -26.98 -14.70
C LEU A 319 -11.79 -26.54 -15.78
N PRO A 320 -12.04 -27.37 -16.82
CA PRO A 320 -13.00 -27.00 -17.84
C PRO A 320 -14.40 -26.83 -17.23
N ASP A 321 -15.10 -25.77 -17.65
CA ASP A 321 -16.49 -25.49 -17.27
C ASP A 321 -17.43 -26.50 -17.91
N LEU A 322 -17.59 -27.61 -17.27
CA LEU A 322 -18.44 -28.74 -17.71
C LEU A 322 -19.42 -29.10 -16.60
N PRO A 323 -20.67 -29.44 -16.93
CA PRO A 323 -21.64 -29.94 -15.96
C PRO A 323 -21.06 -31.08 -15.11
N LEU A 324 -21.17 -30.98 -13.78
CA LEU A 324 -20.68 -31.94 -12.79
C LEU A 324 -19.14 -31.97 -12.61
N VAL A 325 -18.39 -31.13 -13.31
CA VAL A 325 -16.92 -31.07 -13.16
C VAL A 325 -16.51 -29.76 -12.46
N ASN A 326 -16.92 -28.62 -13.03
CA ASN A 326 -16.64 -27.30 -12.51
C ASN A 326 -17.74 -26.32 -12.94
N GLU A 327 -18.90 -26.41 -12.28
CA GLU A 327 -19.99 -25.46 -12.52
C GLU A 327 -19.74 -24.16 -11.76
N GLY A 328 -19.43 -23.10 -12.51
CA GLY A 328 -19.23 -21.75 -11.93
C GLY A 328 -17.79 -21.35 -11.69
N GLY A 329 -16.81 -22.07 -12.19
CA GLY A 329 -15.41 -21.63 -12.23
C GLY A 329 -15.20 -20.37 -13.10
N PRO A 330 -13.98 -19.82 -13.15
CA PRO A 330 -13.70 -18.56 -13.84
C PRO A 330 -13.96 -18.60 -15.34
N GLY A 331 -13.79 -19.75 -15.98
CA GLY A 331 -13.86 -19.89 -17.43
C GLY A 331 -12.79 -19.04 -18.14
N SER A 332 -12.86 -18.95 -19.46
CA SER A 332 -11.90 -18.20 -20.28
C SER A 332 -11.81 -16.72 -19.89
N ASP A 333 -12.96 -16.04 -19.74
CA ASP A 333 -13.00 -14.60 -19.42
C ASP A 333 -12.49 -14.32 -17.99
N GLY A 334 -12.86 -15.15 -17.02
CA GLY A 334 -12.42 -14.99 -15.63
C GLY A 334 -10.93 -15.29 -15.47
N THR A 335 -10.41 -16.30 -16.15
CA THR A 335 -8.96 -16.61 -16.13
C THR A 335 -8.14 -15.52 -16.81
N THR A 336 -8.64 -14.95 -17.92
CA THR A 336 -8.04 -13.74 -18.53
C THR A 336 -8.02 -12.56 -17.55
N ALA A 337 -9.12 -12.34 -16.81
CA ALA A 337 -9.17 -11.29 -15.80
C ALA A 337 -8.16 -11.51 -14.67
N ILE A 338 -8.05 -12.74 -14.14
CA ILE A 338 -7.04 -13.12 -13.14
C ILE A 338 -5.63 -12.80 -13.66
N GLY A 339 -5.28 -13.21 -14.88
CA GLY A 339 -3.98 -12.94 -15.48
C GLY A 339 -3.70 -11.45 -15.64
N ASN A 340 -4.67 -10.66 -16.08
CA ASN A 340 -4.53 -9.21 -16.20
C ASN A 340 -4.30 -8.52 -14.84
N ILE A 341 -5.01 -8.96 -13.80
CA ILE A 341 -4.83 -8.45 -12.44
C ILE A 341 -3.42 -8.76 -11.96
N MET A 342 -2.97 -10.02 -12.03
CA MET A 342 -1.62 -10.41 -11.63
C MET A 342 -0.53 -9.66 -12.40
N ASN A 343 -0.72 -9.51 -13.72
CA ASN A 343 0.21 -8.77 -14.58
C ASN A 343 0.26 -7.28 -14.21
N GLY A 344 -0.86 -6.71 -13.79
CA GLY A 344 -0.98 -5.30 -13.36
C GLY A 344 -0.34 -5.04 -12.01
N ILE A 345 -0.56 -5.90 -11.01
CA ILE A 345 0.03 -5.78 -9.67
C ILE A 345 1.55 -5.97 -9.74
N GLY A 346 2.01 -6.97 -10.47
CA GLY A 346 3.43 -7.17 -10.71
C GLY A 346 4.17 -7.79 -9.53
N TYR A 347 3.69 -8.91 -8.95
CA TYR A 347 4.48 -9.74 -8.03
C TYR A 347 5.77 -10.22 -8.70
N ASP A 348 6.85 -10.40 -7.96
CA ASP A 348 8.14 -10.81 -8.55
C ASP A 348 8.08 -12.22 -9.13
N PHE A 349 7.38 -13.14 -8.46
CA PHE A 349 7.05 -14.45 -9.01
C PHE A 349 5.76 -15.02 -8.40
N ILE A 350 5.11 -15.92 -9.13
CA ILE A 350 3.78 -16.43 -8.80
C ILE A 350 3.75 -17.94 -9.04
N ALA A 351 3.29 -18.70 -8.04
CA ALA A 351 2.94 -20.10 -8.17
C ALA A 351 1.44 -20.24 -8.45
N VAL A 352 1.10 -20.95 -9.52
CA VAL A 352 -0.28 -21.21 -9.90
C VAL A 352 -0.56 -22.70 -9.81
N SER A 353 -1.69 -23.07 -9.21
CA SER A 353 -2.26 -24.41 -9.23
C SER A 353 -3.58 -24.44 -10.00
N GLU A 354 -3.96 -25.61 -10.48
CA GLU A 354 -5.11 -25.85 -11.37
C GLU A 354 -5.06 -25.09 -12.69
N ASP A 355 -3.89 -24.82 -13.21
CA ASP A 355 -3.69 -24.27 -14.55
C ASP A 355 -3.87 -25.37 -15.61
N PHE A 356 -5.12 -25.63 -16.00
CA PHE A 356 -5.49 -26.72 -16.90
C PHE A 356 -6.05 -26.23 -18.23
N ALA A 357 -7.37 -25.98 -18.29
CA ALA A 357 -8.08 -25.76 -19.55
C ALA A 357 -7.86 -24.35 -20.14
N TYR A 358 -7.54 -23.37 -19.32
CA TYR A 358 -7.48 -21.95 -19.69
C TYR A 358 -6.08 -21.36 -19.60
N HIS A 359 -5.06 -22.22 -19.78
CA HIS A 359 -3.64 -21.80 -19.72
C HIS A 359 -3.31 -20.70 -20.74
N ASP A 360 -3.81 -20.81 -21.96
CA ASP A 360 -3.52 -19.84 -23.02
C ASP A 360 -4.06 -18.45 -22.68
N GLU A 361 -5.21 -18.37 -22.03
CA GLU A 361 -5.83 -17.13 -21.55
C GLU A 361 -5.01 -16.52 -20.41
N LEU A 362 -4.62 -17.34 -19.43
CA LEU A 362 -3.79 -16.90 -18.32
C LEU A 362 -2.42 -16.40 -18.81
N ALA A 363 -1.72 -17.23 -19.58
CA ALA A 363 -0.41 -16.93 -20.14
C ALA A 363 -0.43 -15.72 -21.07
N GLY A 364 -1.47 -15.61 -21.91
CA GLY A 364 -1.67 -14.49 -22.82
C GLY A 364 -1.87 -13.15 -22.11
N ALA A 365 -2.48 -13.16 -20.92
CA ALA A 365 -2.67 -11.97 -20.09
C ALA A 365 -1.42 -11.58 -19.29
N MET A 366 -0.54 -12.54 -18.98
CA MET A 366 0.66 -12.36 -18.15
C MET A 366 1.88 -11.87 -18.96
N THR A 367 1.71 -10.81 -19.73
CA THR A 367 2.70 -10.34 -20.73
C THR A 367 4.05 -9.89 -20.16
N ASN A 368 4.10 -9.49 -18.88
CA ASN A 368 5.32 -9.04 -18.19
C ASN A 368 6.09 -10.20 -17.54
N TYR A 369 5.62 -11.45 -17.71
CA TYR A 369 6.19 -12.62 -17.06
C TYR A 369 6.79 -13.60 -18.05
N ASN A 370 7.83 -14.29 -17.60
CA ASN A 370 8.26 -15.57 -18.14
C ASN A 370 7.40 -16.67 -17.53
N ILE A 371 7.31 -17.80 -18.20
CA ILE A 371 6.38 -18.89 -17.86
C ILE A 371 7.17 -20.19 -17.79
N GLY A 372 6.96 -20.98 -16.74
CA GLY A 372 7.46 -22.34 -16.61
C GLY A 372 6.77 -23.33 -17.57
N THR A 373 7.15 -24.57 -17.48
CA THR A 373 6.61 -25.61 -18.39
C THR A 373 5.11 -25.86 -18.12
N TYR A 374 4.28 -25.70 -19.13
CA TYR A 374 2.89 -26.16 -19.10
C TYR A 374 2.80 -27.62 -19.53
N ARG A 375 2.07 -28.46 -18.79
CA ARG A 375 1.98 -29.90 -19.04
C ARG A 375 0.64 -30.35 -19.66
N GLY A 376 -0.12 -29.42 -20.15
CA GLY A 376 -1.40 -29.72 -20.80
C GLY A 376 -2.60 -29.72 -19.84
N SER A 377 -3.79 -29.73 -20.44
CA SER A 377 -5.07 -29.79 -19.73
C SER A 377 -5.40 -31.19 -19.24
N VAL A 378 -6.34 -31.28 -18.31
CA VAL A 378 -6.90 -32.55 -17.83
C VAL A 378 -7.80 -33.18 -18.92
N SER A 379 -7.61 -34.47 -19.17
CA SER A 379 -8.54 -35.30 -19.91
C SER A 379 -9.36 -36.15 -18.94
N LEU A 380 -10.66 -36.22 -19.16
CA LEU A 380 -11.58 -37.05 -18.35
C LEU A 380 -11.43 -38.55 -18.62
N SER A 381 -10.58 -38.97 -19.55
CA SER A 381 -10.34 -40.35 -19.92
C SER A 381 -8.94 -40.81 -19.51
N GLY A 382 -8.83 -41.50 -18.38
CA GLY A 382 -7.60 -42.13 -17.91
C GLY A 382 -6.70 -41.22 -17.11
N HIS A 383 -5.49 -41.71 -16.75
CA HIS A 383 -4.47 -40.94 -16.04
C HIS A 383 -3.84 -39.91 -16.97
N ASN A 384 -3.62 -38.71 -16.42
CA ASN A 384 -3.04 -37.59 -17.15
C ASN A 384 -1.63 -37.27 -16.57
N ASP A 385 -0.70 -36.92 -17.44
CA ASP A 385 0.64 -36.52 -17.05
C ASP A 385 0.69 -35.05 -16.58
N THR A 386 -0.39 -34.29 -16.67
CA THR A 386 -0.48 -32.91 -16.16
C THR A 386 -0.52 -32.90 -14.64
N ASP A 387 0.17 -31.93 -14.04
CA ASP A 387 0.15 -31.65 -12.60
C ASP A 387 -0.68 -30.38 -12.24
N GLY A 388 -1.14 -29.63 -13.25
CA GLY A 388 -1.87 -28.38 -13.06
C GLY A 388 -1.03 -27.26 -12.44
N LEU A 389 0.28 -27.38 -12.39
CA LEU A 389 1.18 -26.38 -11.84
C LEU A 389 1.77 -25.50 -12.93
N CYS A 390 1.85 -24.21 -12.67
CA CYS A 390 2.60 -23.28 -13.50
C CYS A 390 3.31 -22.25 -12.63
N PHE A 391 4.49 -21.83 -13.08
CA PHE A 391 5.28 -20.83 -12.39
C PHE A 391 5.53 -19.63 -13.30
N PHE A 392 5.22 -18.44 -12.80
CA PHE A 392 5.42 -17.18 -13.50
C PHE A 392 6.44 -16.33 -12.74
N TRP A 393 7.38 -15.71 -13.46
CA TRP A 393 8.34 -14.77 -12.87
C TRP A 393 8.54 -13.57 -13.77
N LYS A 394 8.70 -12.41 -13.18
CA LYS A 394 8.92 -11.15 -13.92
C LYS A 394 10.04 -11.30 -14.94
N LYS A 395 9.84 -10.77 -16.14
CA LYS A 395 10.88 -10.68 -17.17
C LYS A 395 12.02 -9.78 -16.76
N ASP A 396 11.71 -8.77 -15.95
CA ASP A 396 12.68 -7.79 -15.48
C ASP A 396 13.14 -8.11 -14.06
N GLY A 397 14.43 -8.27 -13.91
CA GLY A 397 15.12 -8.45 -12.63
C GLY A 397 15.01 -9.82 -11.96
N ILE A 398 14.15 -10.74 -12.44
CA ILE A 398 14.02 -12.10 -11.87
C ILE A 398 14.38 -13.14 -12.93
N THR A 399 15.12 -14.16 -12.51
CA THR A 399 15.34 -15.34 -13.35
C THR A 399 15.01 -16.62 -12.59
N ALA A 400 14.41 -17.58 -13.27
CA ALA A 400 14.16 -18.92 -12.72
C ALA A 400 14.80 -19.98 -13.64
N THR A 401 15.52 -20.90 -13.04
CA THR A 401 16.24 -21.98 -13.74
C THR A 401 16.10 -23.30 -12.97
N GLY A 402 16.63 -24.37 -13.52
CA GLY A 402 16.73 -25.65 -12.82
C GLY A 402 15.38 -26.34 -12.58
N GLU A 403 14.37 -26.08 -13.41
CA GLU A 403 13.05 -26.70 -13.24
C GLU A 403 13.15 -28.22 -13.12
N THR A 404 12.70 -28.74 -11.98
CA THR A 404 12.63 -30.17 -11.70
C THR A 404 11.24 -30.52 -11.24
N MET A 405 10.63 -31.55 -11.84
CA MET A 405 9.30 -32.04 -11.52
C MET A 405 9.38 -33.35 -10.73
N VAL A 406 8.70 -33.43 -9.62
CA VAL A 406 8.65 -34.61 -8.75
C VAL A 406 7.19 -34.99 -8.49
N ALA A 407 6.78 -36.14 -8.98
CA ALA A 407 5.45 -36.67 -8.68
C ALA A 407 5.37 -37.17 -7.23
N TYR A 408 4.22 -37.02 -6.61
CA TYR A 408 3.95 -37.66 -5.34
C TYR A 408 3.74 -39.16 -5.50
N ASN A 409 4.21 -39.91 -4.51
CA ASN A 409 4.08 -41.38 -4.50
C ASN A 409 2.67 -41.84 -4.22
N ASP A 410 1.92 -41.08 -3.42
CA ASP A 410 0.59 -41.40 -2.96
C ASP A 410 -0.42 -40.33 -3.43
N ALA A 411 -1.57 -40.79 -3.91
CA ALA A 411 -2.75 -39.97 -4.20
C ALA A 411 -4.01 -40.75 -3.80
N LYS A 412 -5.09 -40.04 -3.48
CA LYS A 412 -6.39 -40.62 -3.15
C LYS A 412 -7.51 -39.78 -3.75
N GLY A 413 -8.43 -40.45 -4.43
CA GLY A 413 -9.65 -39.86 -5.00
C GLY A 413 -9.73 -39.98 -6.52
N GLY A 414 -10.76 -40.69 -7.00
CA GLY A 414 -11.09 -40.82 -8.41
C GLY A 414 -11.85 -39.62 -8.98
N LEU A 415 -12.46 -39.77 -10.15
CA LEU A 415 -13.09 -38.68 -10.90
C LEU A 415 -14.16 -37.90 -10.10
N THR A 416 -14.92 -38.58 -9.25
CA THR A 416 -15.98 -37.98 -8.43
C THR A 416 -15.51 -37.54 -7.04
N GLU A 417 -14.22 -37.71 -6.73
CA GLU A 417 -13.63 -37.50 -5.44
C GLU A 417 -12.36 -36.59 -5.57
N GLY A 418 -12.51 -35.46 -6.25
CA GLY A 418 -11.44 -34.47 -6.44
C GLY A 418 -10.39 -34.85 -7.50
N ALA A 419 -10.63 -35.92 -8.28
CA ALA A 419 -9.81 -36.34 -9.44
C ALA A 419 -8.27 -36.50 -9.15
N ASN A 420 -7.86 -36.64 -7.90
CA ASN A 420 -6.44 -36.68 -7.50
C ASN A 420 -5.63 -37.82 -8.11
N GLU A 421 -6.25 -38.99 -8.32
CA GLU A 421 -5.62 -40.15 -8.95
C GLU A 421 -5.57 -40.05 -10.48
N LEU A 422 -6.23 -39.04 -11.08
CA LEU A 422 -6.29 -38.83 -12.51
C LEU A 422 -5.21 -37.90 -13.05
N ILE A 423 -4.56 -37.13 -12.19
CA ILE A 423 -3.51 -36.19 -12.54
C ILE A 423 -2.21 -36.53 -11.82
N ALA A 424 -1.10 -36.10 -12.38
CA ALA A 424 0.23 -36.32 -11.79
C ALA A 424 0.53 -35.31 -10.70
N LYS A 425 -0.27 -35.30 -9.60
CA LYS A 425 0.00 -34.41 -8.45
C LYS A 425 1.44 -34.55 -7.98
N GLY A 426 2.07 -33.41 -7.66
CA GLY A 426 3.47 -33.37 -7.30
C GLY A 426 3.89 -31.98 -6.88
N PHE A 427 5.18 -31.75 -6.98
CA PHE A 427 5.77 -30.43 -6.79
C PHE A 427 6.84 -30.16 -7.86
N ARG A 428 7.12 -28.88 -8.09
CA ARG A 428 8.22 -28.46 -8.94
C ARG A 428 9.19 -27.63 -8.15
N HIS A 429 10.46 -27.76 -8.46
CA HIS A 429 11.55 -26.98 -7.87
C HIS A 429 12.13 -26.04 -8.92
N TYR A 430 12.40 -24.80 -8.53
CA TYR A 430 13.08 -23.78 -9.31
C TYR A 430 14.19 -23.12 -8.48
N GLU A 431 15.29 -22.80 -9.12
CA GLU A 431 16.31 -21.89 -8.59
C GLU A 431 15.97 -20.47 -9.06
N VAL A 432 15.49 -19.63 -8.15
CA VAL A 432 15.04 -18.27 -8.46
C VAL A 432 16.08 -17.27 -8.01
N THR A 433 16.68 -16.55 -8.97
CA THR A 433 17.57 -15.44 -8.68
C THR A 433 16.75 -14.17 -8.55
N VAL A 434 16.67 -13.62 -7.34
CA VAL A 434 15.91 -12.40 -7.01
C VAL A 434 16.78 -11.15 -7.05
N ALA A 435 18.10 -11.30 -7.01
CA ALA A 435 19.09 -10.27 -7.23
C ALA A 435 20.43 -10.95 -7.59
N GLU A 436 21.43 -10.19 -8.02
CA GLU A 436 22.74 -10.73 -8.34
C GLU A 436 23.33 -11.49 -7.14
N GLY A 437 23.65 -12.78 -7.34
CA GLY A 437 24.16 -13.66 -6.29
C GLY A 437 23.13 -14.12 -5.25
N VAL A 438 21.90 -13.64 -5.28
CA VAL A 438 20.83 -14.02 -4.33
C VAL A 438 19.89 -15.03 -4.97
N ILE A 439 20.10 -16.30 -4.68
CA ILE A 439 19.31 -17.42 -5.19
C ILE A 439 18.48 -18.01 -4.05
N VAL A 440 17.20 -18.22 -4.33
CA VAL A 440 16.22 -18.86 -3.44
C VAL A 440 15.70 -20.12 -4.13
N ASP A 441 15.68 -21.24 -3.44
CA ASP A 441 15.05 -22.47 -3.93
C ASP A 441 13.53 -22.37 -3.73
N VAL A 442 12.75 -22.37 -4.82
CA VAL A 442 11.29 -22.24 -4.77
C VAL A 442 10.63 -23.55 -5.15
N TYR A 443 9.74 -24.03 -4.31
CA TYR A 443 8.97 -25.25 -4.48
C TYR A 443 7.50 -24.91 -4.62
N ILE A 444 6.91 -25.19 -5.77
CA ILE A 444 5.49 -24.99 -6.00
C ILE A 444 4.77 -26.33 -5.95
N THR A 445 3.61 -26.40 -5.33
CA THR A 445 2.88 -27.66 -5.13
C THR A 445 1.38 -27.51 -5.21
N HIS A 446 0.71 -28.61 -5.58
CA HIS A 446 -0.72 -28.82 -5.39
C HIS A 446 -0.92 -30.23 -4.81
N MET A 447 -1.33 -30.29 -3.53
CA MET A 447 -1.51 -31.56 -2.82
C MET A 447 -2.91 -32.14 -3.00
N ASN A 448 -3.09 -33.34 -2.51
CA ASN A 448 -4.36 -34.06 -2.52
C ASN A 448 -5.46 -33.25 -1.83
N THR A 449 -6.67 -33.26 -2.38
CA THR A 449 -7.86 -32.69 -1.74
C THR A 449 -8.20 -33.50 -0.47
N TYR A 450 -9.03 -32.90 0.37
CA TYR A 450 -9.53 -33.58 1.57
C TYR A 450 -11.00 -33.92 1.39
N GLU A 451 -11.35 -35.16 1.72
CA GLU A 451 -12.73 -35.64 1.77
C GLU A 451 -12.96 -36.60 2.93
N GLY A 452 -14.23 -36.84 3.23
CA GLY A 452 -14.64 -37.77 4.26
C GLY A 452 -14.54 -37.23 5.69
N GLU A 453 -14.73 -38.12 6.65
CA GLU A 453 -14.63 -37.80 8.07
C GLU A 453 -13.32 -38.35 8.66
N GLY A 454 -12.85 -37.70 9.72
CA GLY A 454 -11.61 -38.08 10.40
C GLY A 454 -10.42 -37.24 9.98
N ASN A 455 -9.49 -37.03 10.90
CA ASN A 455 -8.36 -36.11 10.76
C ASN A 455 -7.00 -36.78 11.08
N THR A 456 -6.96 -38.10 11.06
CA THR A 456 -5.72 -38.88 11.24
C THR A 456 -5.51 -39.84 10.08
N GLU A 457 -4.27 -40.28 9.88
CA GLU A 457 -3.91 -41.25 8.82
C GLU A 457 -4.66 -42.58 8.97
N GLU A 458 -5.00 -42.98 10.19
CA GLU A 458 -5.71 -44.20 10.47
C GLU A 458 -7.22 -44.10 10.21
N SER A 459 -7.77 -42.90 10.30
CA SER A 459 -9.21 -42.65 10.19
C SER A 459 -9.62 -42.14 8.81
N ASN A 460 -8.68 -41.61 7.99
CA ASN A 460 -8.99 -40.99 6.72
C ASN A 460 -7.87 -41.19 5.69
N GLU A 461 -8.16 -41.87 4.59
CA GLU A 461 -7.20 -42.16 3.52
C GLU A 461 -6.76 -40.89 2.75
N TRP A 462 -7.58 -39.83 2.70
CA TRP A 462 -7.18 -38.54 2.10
C TRP A 462 -6.14 -37.85 2.98
N VAL A 463 -6.36 -37.84 4.30
CA VAL A 463 -5.36 -37.32 5.27
C VAL A 463 -4.07 -38.10 5.17
N LYS A 464 -4.15 -39.43 5.01
CA LYS A 464 -2.97 -40.28 4.84
C LYS A 464 -2.20 -39.91 3.57
N ALA A 465 -2.86 -39.72 2.44
CA ALA A 465 -2.24 -39.29 1.20
C ALA A 465 -1.59 -37.90 1.34
N GLN A 466 -2.32 -36.94 1.91
CA GLN A 466 -1.81 -35.58 2.15
C GLN A 466 -0.56 -35.55 3.03
N LEU A 467 -0.58 -36.29 4.15
CA LEU A 467 0.58 -36.36 5.06
C LEU A 467 1.77 -37.09 4.44
N SER A 468 1.52 -38.12 3.61
CA SER A 468 2.57 -38.77 2.80
C SER A 468 3.23 -37.79 1.83
N GLN A 469 2.42 -37.01 1.11
CA GLN A 469 2.89 -35.98 0.18
C GLN A 469 3.68 -34.89 0.90
N LEU A 470 3.19 -34.40 2.05
CA LEU A 470 3.86 -33.39 2.86
C LEU A 470 5.25 -33.89 3.32
N ARG A 471 5.33 -35.14 3.79
CA ARG A 471 6.61 -35.73 4.20
C ARG A 471 7.57 -35.91 3.03
N GLN A 472 7.08 -36.35 1.86
CA GLN A 472 7.91 -36.48 0.64
C GLN A 472 8.48 -35.12 0.23
N LEU A 473 7.66 -34.08 0.18
CA LEU A 473 8.09 -32.70 -0.13
C LEU A 473 9.11 -32.21 0.91
N ARG A 474 8.78 -32.33 2.21
CA ARG A 474 9.67 -31.94 3.31
C ARG A 474 11.06 -32.58 3.17
N ASP A 475 11.12 -33.89 3.00
CA ASP A 475 12.38 -34.62 2.96
C ASP A 475 13.24 -34.20 1.76
N TYR A 476 12.60 -33.94 0.61
CA TYR A 476 13.26 -33.40 -0.57
C TYR A 476 13.82 -31.99 -0.35
N VAL A 477 12.98 -31.08 0.21
CA VAL A 477 13.37 -29.69 0.48
C VAL A 477 14.50 -29.62 1.51
N VAL A 478 14.41 -30.38 2.60
CA VAL A 478 15.45 -30.43 3.64
C VAL A 478 16.78 -30.91 3.06
N ALA A 479 16.75 -31.97 2.23
CA ALA A 479 17.97 -32.47 1.59
C ALA A 479 18.60 -31.41 0.69
N LYS A 480 17.79 -30.74 -0.13
CA LYS A 480 18.27 -29.69 -1.05
C LYS A 480 18.76 -28.44 -0.31
N ALA A 481 18.05 -27.98 0.72
CA ALA A 481 18.48 -26.84 1.51
C ALA A 481 19.86 -27.07 2.16
N LYS A 482 20.08 -28.28 2.71
CA LYS A 482 21.37 -28.69 3.30
C LYS A 482 22.48 -28.80 2.25
N GLU A 483 22.16 -29.35 1.07
CA GLU A 483 23.10 -29.48 -0.06
C GLU A 483 23.51 -28.10 -0.60
N ASN A 484 22.53 -27.28 -0.95
CA ASN A 484 22.74 -26.00 -1.62
C ASN A 484 23.16 -24.88 -0.66
N LYS A 485 22.88 -25.01 0.63
CA LYS A 485 23.03 -23.96 1.66
C LYS A 485 22.33 -22.65 1.26
N ARG A 486 21.13 -22.77 0.72
CA ARG A 486 20.28 -21.68 0.27
C ARG A 486 18.93 -21.70 1.02
N PRO A 487 18.29 -20.56 1.19
CA PRO A 487 16.94 -20.52 1.71
C PRO A 487 15.96 -21.14 0.70
N ALA A 488 14.86 -21.68 1.21
CA ALA A 488 13.80 -22.27 0.40
C ALA A 488 12.44 -21.65 0.70
N ILE A 489 11.58 -21.57 -0.32
CA ILE A 489 10.16 -21.21 -0.17
C ILE A 489 9.34 -22.39 -0.72
N ILE A 490 8.38 -22.86 0.06
CA ILE A 490 7.37 -23.83 -0.33
C ILE A 490 6.06 -23.07 -0.46
N MET A 491 5.40 -23.13 -1.61
CA MET A 491 4.16 -22.39 -1.85
C MET A 491 3.21 -23.16 -2.76
N GLY A 492 1.91 -23.01 -2.51
CA GLY A 492 0.88 -23.66 -3.32
C GLY A 492 -0.36 -24.05 -2.54
N ASP A 493 -1.35 -24.59 -3.23
CA ASP A 493 -2.52 -25.19 -2.63
C ASP A 493 -2.16 -26.54 -2.01
N THR A 494 -2.03 -26.56 -0.70
CA THR A 494 -1.74 -27.79 0.04
C THR A 494 -2.99 -28.57 0.40
N ASN A 495 -4.18 -28.00 0.27
CA ASN A 495 -5.43 -28.55 0.78
C ASN A 495 -5.40 -28.91 2.27
N MET A 496 -4.44 -28.35 3.03
CA MET A 496 -4.18 -28.71 4.42
C MET A 496 -4.45 -27.54 5.39
N ARG A 497 -4.95 -27.88 6.56
CA ARG A 497 -5.17 -26.94 7.67
C ARG A 497 -4.41 -27.40 8.90
N TYR A 498 -3.83 -26.45 9.67
CA TYR A 498 -3.25 -26.77 10.98
C TYR A 498 -4.27 -27.39 11.92
N THR A 499 -5.50 -26.92 11.86
CA THR A 499 -6.61 -27.41 12.70
C THR A 499 -7.13 -28.79 12.36
N ARG A 500 -6.84 -29.30 11.17
CA ARG A 500 -7.31 -30.61 10.69
C ARG A 500 -6.16 -31.62 10.55
N HIS A 501 -4.99 -31.14 10.12
CA HIS A 501 -3.84 -31.99 9.82
C HIS A 501 -2.72 -31.69 10.82
N GLN A 502 -1.94 -32.66 11.14
CA GLN A 502 -0.81 -32.52 12.07
C GLN A 502 0.42 -31.91 11.36
N ILE A 503 0.27 -30.72 10.76
CA ILE A 503 1.34 -30.06 9.97
C ILE A 503 2.55 -29.77 10.86
N VAL A 504 2.35 -29.29 12.09
CA VAL A 504 3.46 -29.00 13.01
C VAL A 504 4.32 -30.26 13.21
N ASN A 505 3.71 -31.39 13.51
CA ASN A 505 4.41 -32.65 13.77
C ASN A 505 5.05 -33.26 12.52
N ASN A 506 4.52 -32.99 11.33
CA ASN A 506 4.97 -33.59 10.08
C ASN A 506 5.89 -32.71 9.22
N LEU A 507 5.90 -31.40 9.46
CA LEU A 507 6.73 -30.44 8.72
C LEU A 507 7.57 -29.58 9.67
N ILE A 508 6.97 -28.82 10.58
CA ILE A 508 7.66 -27.78 11.34
C ILE A 508 8.70 -28.39 12.30
N ASP A 509 8.26 -29.31 13.17
CA ASP A 509 9.14 -29.95 14.16
C ASP A 509 10.25 -30.78 13.51
N PRO A 510 10.00 -31.61 12.46
CA PRO A 510 11.05 -32.35 11.80
C PRO A 510 12.10 -31.45 11.13
N VAL A 511 11.68 -30.38 10.40
CA VAL A 511 12.61 -29.43 9.78
C VAL A 511 13.47 -28.73 10.82
N THR A 512 12.87 -28.32 11.94
CA THR A 512 13.58 -27.70 13.07
C THR A 512 14.56 -28.69 13.72
N SER A 513 14.14 -29.95 13.91
CA SER A 513 15.00 -31.01 14.44
C SER A 513 16.18 -31.34 13.54
N ASP A 514 16.03 -31.11 12.26
CA ASP A 514 17.09 -31.22 11.24
C ASP A 514 18.09 -30.06 11.23
N GLY A 515 17.93 -29.09 12.15
CA GLY A 515 18.81 -27.94 12.33
C GLY A 515 18.55 -26.79 11.35
N LEU A 516 17.40 -26.78 10.68
CA LEU A 516 16.96 -25.69 9.81
C LEU A 516 15.94 -24.80 10.55
N GLN A 517 15.73 -23.61 10.04
CA GLN A 517 14.70 -22.67 10.56
C GLN A 517 13.57 -22.60 9.56
N ILE A 518 12.39 -23.05 9.96
CA ILE A 518 11.18 -22.96 9.14
C ILE A 518 10.18 -22.02 9.80
N ALA A 519 9.49 -21.22 8.99
CA ALA A 519 8.43 -20.33 9.44
C ALA A 519 7.26 -20.29 8.45
N ASP A 520 6.08 -19.98 8.96
CA ASP A 520 4.87 -19.70 8.19
C ASP A 520 4.54 -18.21 8.36
N PRO A 521 4.66 -17.38 7.30
CA PRO A 521 4.35 -15.96 7.38
C PRO A 521 2.94 -15.65 7.88
N TRP A 522 1.95 -16.47 7.54
CA TRP A 522 0.60 -16.30 8.05
C TRP A 522 0.53 -16.50 9.58
N VAL A 523 1.20 -17.53 10.10
CA VAL A 523 1.27 -17.76 11.54
C VAL A 523 2.00 -16.61 12.25
N ASP A 524 3.17 -16.23 11.73
CA ASP A 524 4.02 -15.24 12.39
C ASP A 524 3.42 -13.84 12.37
N LEU A 525 2.90 -13.41 11.21
CA LEU A 525 2.48 -12.02 10.99
C LEU A 525 0.99 -11.80 11.26
N CYS A 526 0.13 -12.80 10.98
CA CYS A 526 -1.31 -12.66 11.17
C CYS A 526 -1.80 -13.26 12.49
N ARG A 527 -1.02 -14.14 13.11
CA ARG A 527 -1.43 -14.87 14.33
C ARG A 527 -0.49 -14.68 15.54
N GLY A 528 0.50 -13.80 15.44
CA GLY A 528 1.44 -13.54 16.51
C GLY A 528 2.34 -14.74 16.87
N GLY A 529 2.65 -15.60 15.91
CA GLY A 529 3.55 -16.75 16.06
C GLY A 529 2.91 -17.99 16.70
N VAL A 530 1.58 -18.03 16.83
CA VAL A 530 0.88 -19.16 17.46
C VAL A 530 0.26 -20.07 16.41
N TYR A 531 0.79 -21.28 16.27
CA TYR A 531 0.21 -22.31 15.40
C TYR A 531 -1.17 -22.76 15.91
N PRO A 532 -2.21 -22.81 15.07
CA PRO A 532 -3.46 -23.46 15.43
C PRO A 532 -3.23 -24.95 15.68
N THR A 533 -3.93 -25.51 16.63
CA THR A 533 -3.87 -26.94 16.91
C THR A 533 -4.97 -27.67 16.16
N TRP A 534 -4.75 -28.93 15.81
CA TRP A 534 -5.74 -29.77 15.16
C TRP A 534 -7.04 -29.98 16.00
N ASN A 535 -6.98 -29.71 17.32
CA ASN A 535 -8.13 -29.68 18.21
C ASN A 535 -8.90 -28.34 18.18
N THR A 536 -8.33 -27.31 17.60
CA THR A 536 -8.99 -26.01 17.47
C THR A 536 -10.06 -26.14 16.40
N LYS A 537 -11.33 -26.16 16.81
CA LYS A 537 -12.44 -26.17 15.87
C LYS A 537 -12.56 -24.82 15.19
N SER A 538 -13.14 -24.81 14.01
CA SER A 538 -13.70 -23.62 13.36
C SER A 538 -12.74 -22.57 12.91
N LEU A 539 -11.51 -22.90 12.51
CA LEU A 539 -10.75 -22.01 11.67
C LEU A 539 -11.16 -22.17 10.22
N MET A 540 -11.79 -21.15 9.71
CA MET A 540 -12.32 -21.10 8.36
C MET A 540 -11.26 -20.72 7.36
N ILE A 541 -11.47 -21.12 6.14
CA ILE A 541 -10.58 -20.83 5.02
C ILE A 541 -11.11 -19.66 4.25
N ARG A 542 -10.38 -18.54 4.27
CA ARG A 542 -10.78 -17.33 3.57
C ARG A 542 -10.51 -17.40 2.08
N SER A 543 -9.38 -17.99 1.68
CA SER A 543 -8.95 -18.08 0.29
C SER A 543 -9.64 -19.18 -0.51
N LYS A 544 -10.32 -20.09 0.16
CA LYS A 544 -11.04 -21.21 -0.46
C LYS A 544 -12.50 -21.21 0.00
N TYR A 545 -13.40 -21.83 -0.75
CA TYR A 545 -14.80 -21.99 -0.39
C TYR A 545 -15.58 -20.68 -0.24
N ALA A 546 -15.38 -19.76 -1.17
CA ALA A 546 -16.19 -18.54 -1.21
C ALA A 546 -17.71 -18.82 -1.21
N GLY A 547 -18.11 -20.00 -1.67
CA GLY A 547 -19.50 -20.49 -1.61
C GLY A 547 -19.82 -21.37 -0.41
N ASP A 548 -18.85 -21.70 0.45
CA ASP A 548 -19.08 -22.54 1.63
C ASP A 548 -19.58 -21.68 2.78
N VAL A 549 -20.81 -21.96 3.21
CA VAL A 549 -21.52 -21.18 4.24
C VAL A 549 -20.74 -21.06 5.54
N GLU A 550 -20.15 -22.13 6.01
CA GLU A 550 -19.38 -22.12 7.26
C GLU A 550 -18.12 -21.29 7.12
N ASN A 551 -17.41 -21.42 6.01
CA ASN A 551 -16.23 -20.65 5.73
C ASN A 551 -16.57 -19.17 5.59
N ASP A 552 -17.63 -18.82 4.88
CA ASP A 552 -18.10 -17.46 4.70
C ASP A 552 -18.31 -16.72 6.01
N ILE A 553 -18.95 -17.38 7.00
CA ILE A 553 -19.25 -16.77 8.29
C ILE A 553 -17.98 -16.32 9.03
N LEU A 554 -16.94 -17.15 9.03
CA LEU A 554 -15.69 -16.84 9.76
C LEU A 554 -14.70 -16.02 8.93
N CYS A 555 -14.81 -16.03 7.62
CA CYS A 555 -13.92 -15.28 6.74
C CYS A 555 -14.34 -13.85 6.48
N ALA A 556 -15.62 -13.51 6.67
CA ALA A 556 -16.19 -12.26 6.21
C ALA A 556 -15.45 -11.00 6.71
N ASP A 557 -15.04 -10.99 8.00
CA ASP A 557 -14.44 -9.81 8.62
C ASP A 557 -13.29 -10.16 9.57
N ASP A 558 -12.65 -11.30 9.38
CA ASP A 558 -11.82 -11.87 10.41
C ASP A 558 -10.59 -12.57 9.84
N GLN A 559 -9.43 -12.19 10.34
CA GLN A 559 -8.15 -12.85 10.05
C GLN A 559 -7.99 -14.22 10.69
N ARG A 560 -9.00 -14.74 11.37
CA ARG A 560 -9.01 -16.07 11.97
C ARG A 560 -9.21 -17.20 10.95
N GLY A 561 -9.62 -16.88 9.72
CA GLY A 561 -9.73 -17.85 8.64
C GLY A 561 -8.38 -18.54 8.39
N GLU A 562 -8.40 -19.85 8.19
CA GLU A 562 -7.20 -20.62 7.86
C GLU A 562 -7.17 -20.97 6.39
N VAL A 563 -6.20 -20.43 5.66
CA VAL A 563 -6.01 -20.69 4.23
C VAL A 563 -5.37 -22.06 3.99
N VAL A 564 -5.77 -22.75 2.94
CA VAL A 564 -5.15 -24.00 2.47
C VAL A 564 -4.01 -23.75 1.49
N ASP A 565 -4.03 -22.60 0.83
CA ASP A 565 -2.87 -22.10 0.10
C ASP A 565 -1.82 -21.67 1.11
N LYS A 566 -0.73 -22.43 1.18
CA LYS A 566 0.33 -22.22 2.19
C LYS A 566 1.55 -21.62 1.54
N MET A 567 2.25 -20.83 2.35
CA MET A 567 3.60 -20.40 2.03
C MET A 567 4.46 -20.60 3.26
N TRP A 568 5.43 -21.50 3.18
CA TRP A 568 6.44 -21.69 4.22
C TRP A 568 7.81 -21.31 3.67
N TYR A 569 8.67 -20.76 4.51
CA TYR A 569 10.05 -20.53 4.13
C TYR A 569 11.03 -21.16 5.12
N ILE A 570 12.16 -21.56 4.60
CA ILE A 570 13.21 -22.25 5.35
C ILE A 570 14.52 -21.48 5.17
N ASN A 571 15.18 -21.19 6.29
CA ASN A 571 16.54 -20.69 6.31
C ASN A 571 17.50 -21.79 6.76
N VAL A 572 18.69 -21.78 6.17
CA VAL A 572 19.80 -22.61 6.60
C VAL A 572 20.70 -21.78 7.50
N PRO A 573 20.81 -22.11 8.81
CA PRO A 573 21.65 -21.36 9.73
C PRO A 573 23.09 -21.26 9.24
N GLY A 574 23.63 -20.03 9.23
CA GLY A 574 25.00 -19.77 8.75
C GLY A 574 25.17 -19.74 7.23
N ALA A 575 24.11 -19.92 6.45
CA ALA A 575 24.17 -19.68 5.01
C ALA A 575 24.24 -18.17 4.72
N ALA A 576 24.84 -17.83 3.58
CA ALA A 576 25.06 -16.45 3.17
C ALA A 576 23.75 -15.68 2.98
N ILE A 577 22.70 -16.34 2.50
CA ILE A 577 21.41 -15.73 2.24
C ILE A 577 20.43 -16.14 3.34
N GLN A 578 19.75 -15.15 3.93
CA GLN A 578 18.67 -15.36 4.92
C GLN A 578 17.43 -14.60 4.48
N LEU A 579 16.26 -15.21 4.64
CA LEU A 579 14.96 -14.62 4.36
C LEU A 579 14.24 -14.22 5.67
N LYS A 580 13.47 -13.16 5.60
CA LYS A 580 12.50 -12.78 6.63
C LYS A 580 11.22 -12.32 5.94
N ALA A 581 10.09 -12.94 6.23
CA ALA A 581 8.79 -12.43 5.82
C ALA A 581 8.50 -11.10 6.54
N ILE A 582 8.00 -10.12 5.81
CA ILE A 582 7.71 -8.78 6.32
C ILE A 582 6.25 -8.39 6.15
N SER A 583 5.53 -9.02 5.23
CA SER A 583 4.07 -8.96 5.13
C SER A 583 3.52 -10.29 4.65
N CYS A 584 2.28 -10.59 5.05
CA CYS A 584 1.49 -11.72 4.57
C CYS A 584 0.02 -11.29 4.51
N MET A 585 -0.62 -11.50 3.38
CA MET A 585 -2.05 -11.19 3.20
C MET A 585 -2.71 -12.12 2.20
N ASN A 586 -4.03 -12.23 2.28
CA ASN A 586 -4.86 -12.69 1.19
C ASN A 586 -5.28 -11.48 0.36
N ASP A 587 -4.97 -11.48 -0.92
CA ASP A 587 -5.32 -10.38 -1.82
C ASP A 587 -6.77 -10.49 -2.30
N VAL A 588 -7.68 -10.20 -1.39
CA VAL A 588 -9.12 -10.23 -1.66
C VAL A 588 -9.54 -9.02 -2.49
N GLU A 589 -8.94 -7.87 -2.25
CA GLU A 589 -9.38 -6.60 -2.84
C GLU A 589 -9.21 -6.58 -4.37
N HIS A 590 -8.04 -6.97 -4.86
CA HIS A 590 -7.77 -6.95 -6.31
C HIS A 590 -8.50 -8.08 -7.06
N PHE A 591 -8.75 -9.21 -6.39
CA PHE A 591 -9.38 -10.39 -7.00
C PHE A 591 -10.88 -10.50 -6.74
N ALA A 592 -11.49 -9.50 -6.11
CA ALA A 592 -12.93 -9.43 -5.92
C ALA A 592 -13.66 -9.26 -7.27
N LYS A 593 -14.58 -10.17 -7.59
CA LYS A 593 -15.46 -10.10 -8.77
C LYS A 593 -16.79 -9.43 -8.42
N SER A 594 -17.35 -9.75 -7.26
CA SER A 594 -18.60 -9.21 -6.78
C SER A 594 -18.73 -9.30 -5.27
N THR A 595 -19.71 -8.59 -4.72
CA THR A 595 -20.07 -8.69 -3.31
C THR A 595 -21.56 -8.97 -3.18
N GLU A 596 -21.94 -9.71 -2.16
CA GLU A 596 -23.35 -9.96 -1.83
C GLU A 596 -23.57 -9.88 -0.31
N GLN A 597 -24.79 -9.56 0.09
CA GLN A 597 -25.19 -9.60 1.49
C GLN A 597 -25.70 -10.99 1.83
N VAL A 598 -25.07 -11.64 2.77
CA VAL A 598 -25.43 -12.99 3.21
C VAL A 598 -25.89 -12.95 4.68
N SER A 599 -26.91 -13.69 5.00
CA SER A 599 -27.45 -13.78 6.36
C SER A 599 -27.76 -15.24 6.73
N PHE A 600 -27.29 -15.65 7.89
CA PHE A 600 -27.54 -16.97 8.46
C PHE A 600 -28.24 -16.83 9.81
N SER A 601 -29.07 -17.83 10.14
CA SER A 601 -29.75 -17.91 11.42
C SER A 601 -29.46 -19.25 12.11
N GLY A 602 -29.34 -19.22 13.44
CA GLY A 602 -29.12 -20.42 14.26
C GLY A 602 -27.71 -21.03 14.15
N VAL A 603 -26.70 -20.21 13.83
CA VAL A 603 -25.32 -20.65 13.65
C VAL A 603 -24.55 -20.51 14.96
N THR A 604 -23.80 -21.54 15.34
CA THR A 604 -22.82 -21.49 16.43
C THR A 604 -21.43 -21.26 15.84
N ILE A 605 -20.81 -20.14 16.18
CA ILE A 605 -19.46 -19.78 15.75
C ILE A 605 -18.52 -19.95 16.92
N GLU A 606 -17.38 -20.58 16.69
CA GLU A 606 -16.31 -20.69 17.68
C GLU A 606 -15.18 -19.70 17.31
N ASP A 607 -14.55 -19.09 18.31
CA ASP A 607 -13.36 -18.29 18.09
C ASP A 607 -12.11 -19.18 17.89
N ILE A 608 -10.98 -18.53 17.59
CA ILE A 608 -9.70 -19.20 17.36
C ILE A 608 -9.21 -20.03 18.56
N ASN A 609 -9.71 -19.75 19.76
CA ASN A 609 -9.37 -20.47 20.98
C ASN A 609 -10.37 -21.59 21.30
N GLY A 610 -11.36 -21.81 20.40
CA GLY A 610 -12.43 -22.79 20.60
C GLY A 610 -13.53 -22.30 21.55
N ASN A 611 -13.60 -21.01 21.87
CA ASN A 611 -14.69 -20.46 22.65
C ASN A 611 -15.91 -20.29 21.75
N ILE A 612 -17.06 -20.80 22.19
CA ILE A 612 -18.30 -20.66 21.45
C ILE A 612 -18.74 -19.19 21.53
N LEU A 613 -18.77 -18.55 20.39
CA LEU A 613 -19.41 -17.25 20.21
C LEU A 613 -20.87 -17.54 19.90
N ASP A 614 -21.72 -17.38 20.90
CA ASP A 614 -23.17 -17.61 20.76
C ASP A 614 -23.76 -16.53 19.83
N ASN A 615 -23.72 -16.81 18.54
CA ASN A 615 -24.16 -15.89 17.51
C ASN A 615 -25.25 -16.57 16.67
N GLN A 616 -26.50 -16.28 16.96
CA GLN A 616 -27.63 -16.96 16.37
C GLN A 616 -28.03 -16.42 14.99
N ASN A 617 -27.70 -15.16 14.73
CA ASN A 617 -27.97 -14.52 13.44
C ASN A 617 -26.74 -13.74 13.01
N VAL A 618 -26.15 -14.11 11.90
CA VAL A 618 -24.96 -13.49 11.33
C VAL A 618 -25.31 -12.91 9.96
N SER A 619 -25.00 -11.63 9.77
CA SER A 619 -25.09 -10.98 8.46
C SER A 619 -23.79 -10.31 8.14
N TYR A 620 -23.28 -10.51 6.92
CA TYR A 620 -22.04 -9.94 6.46
C TYR A 620 -22.03 -9.74 4.94
N THR A 621 -21.08 -8.98 4.46
CA THR A 621 -20.82 -8.83 3.03
C THR A 621 -19.84 -9.94 2.59
N LYS A 622 -20.32 -10.88 1.79
CA LYS A 622 -19.49 -11.89 1.15
C LYS A 622 -18.80 -11.30 -0.07
N VAL A 623 -17.52 -11.57 -0.21
CA VAL A 623 -16.74 -11.24 -1.41
C VAL A 623 -16.56 -12.52 -2.24
N ASN A 624 -17.04 -12.49 -3.47
CA ASN A 624 -16.85 -13.57 -4.44
C ASN A 624 -15.65 -13.22 -5.32
N GLY A 625 -14.68 -14.13 -5.43
CA GLY A 625 -13.52 -14.00 -6.32
C GLY A 625 -13.81 -14.38 -7.76
N TYR A 626 -12.82 -14.27 -8.62
CA TYR A 626 -12.85 -14.86 -9.98
C TYR A 626 -12.66 -16.37 -9.94
N ALA A 627 -11.81 -16.88 -9.04
CA ALA A 627 -11.68 -18.28 -8.67
C ALA A 627 -12.29 -18.51 -7.29
N ASP A 628 -12.38 -19.76 -6.85
CA ASP A 628 -12.82 -20.14 -5.50
C ASP A 628 -11.71 -19.89 -4.43
N HIS A 629 -10.53 -19.48 -4.86
CA HIS A 629 -9.40 -19.07 -4.02
C HIS A 629 -9.07 -17.58 -4.22
N PHE A 630 -8.47 -16.98 -3.19
CA PHE A 630 -7.79 -15.68 -3.26
C PHE A 630 -6.29 -15.88 -3.10
N PRO A 631 -5.44 -15.06 -3.78
CA PRO A 631 -4.00 -15.21 -3.66
C PRO A 631 -3.52 -15.04 -2.23
N VAL A 632 -2.58 -15.88 -1.81
CA VAL A 632 -1.75 -15.63 -0.63
C VAL A 632 -0.48 -14.93 -1.11
N VAL A 633 -0.25 -13.73 -0.61
CA VAL A 633 0.85 -12.85 -1.00
C VAL A 633 1.77 -12.65 0.18
N VAL A 634 3.06 -12.85 -0.04
CA VAL A 634 4.10 -12.62 0.97
C VAL A 634 5.21 -11.76 0.40
N SER A 635 5.58 -10.71 1.12
CA SER A 635 6.79 -9.96 0.85
C SER A 635 7.91 -10.43 1.78
N PHE A 636 9.06 -10.66 1.19
CA PHE A 636 10.26 -11.08 1.89
C PHE A 636 11.33 -9.99 1.82
N LYS A 637 12.02 -9.81 2.94
CA LYS A 637 13.33 -9.17 2.98
C LYS A 637 14.38 -10.27 2.96
N TYR A 638 15.43 -10.10 2.15
CA TYR A 638 16.62 -10.95 2.23
C TYR A 638 17.81 -10.16 2.75
N THR A 639 18.72 -10.85 3.43
CA THR A 639 20.07 -10.36 3.73
C THR A 639 21.07 -11.28 3.05
N TYR A 640 22.12 -10.72 2.46
CA TYR A 640 23.18 -11.45 1.81
C TYR A 640 24.51 -11.09 2.47
N ASN A 641 25.04 -12.04 3.25
CA ASN A 641 26.34 -11.93 3.91
C ASN A 641 27.36 -12.74 3.09
N LYS A 642 28.25 -12.05 2.37
CA LYS A 642 29.37 -12.67 1.68
C LYS A 642 30.38 -13.29 2.63
#